data_e428637180970c000470397d3cfdccb4
#
_entry.id   e428637180970c000470397d3cfdccb4
#
_cell.length_a   1.000
_cell.length_b   1.000
_cell.length_c   1.000
_cell.angle_alpha   90.00
_cell.angle_beta   90.00
_cell.angle_gamma   90.00
#
_symmetry.space_group_name_H-M   'P 1'
#
loop_
_entity.id
_entity.type
_entity.pdbx_description
1 polymer ?
#
loop_
_entity_poly.entity_id
_entity_poly.type
_entity_poly.pdbx_seq_one_letter_code
_entity_poly.pdbx_strand_id
1 'polypeptide(L)'
;MRAFPSLGFALILCAGLAAAAAGQAASPAKCPPPARTDNITDTYGSTVVADPYQWLEDQKSSETRAWIDAEDACTDAALSKIPGREAIAKRLADLYHNDVYSLPIERAGRYFFAKRAADQDLSLIYMRSGRTAPDQVIVDPLTWSKDRSVSATLEAVSRDGALVFYGRREGGQDEITLHVLDLKTHRDLPDVLPSAAYSGVMPTPDDRGVYYAKATPAGPRAYYHALGSDPARDQLMFGKDLGKDKELEIDLSEDGAYLAYTVVYGTGSEKTELYLQDLKHHGPVVTVVNDINSQFGEVLAGDSLYIQTNWKAPRWHIYATDLAAPSRDHWREVIPQTDALLDGFAPVGGKLVAEYLHDATSEIKIFDADGKNAKSLPLPSLGSATITGRWESPELFYAFTSFNYPTTNFEYDLATSKSAIWSKLSVPMDPASFETRQVWYRSKDGTRVSMFLFYKKGLKLDGNNPVLLSGYGGFDVNETPYYAPAQIVWAEHGGVFADANLRGGGEYGEQWHQAGMLAKKQNVFDDFIAAGEYLIAEKYTNSSKLAIVGGSNGGLLVGAAITQRPDLFRAAVCAYPLLDMLRYQKFEDGPYWIAEYGSADNPKQFEYLYKYSPYATVKAGAKYPATLFITGDGDTRVAPLHARKMAARMQAATASDRPILLLYDTKSGHSGGRPISKVIDENRDILGFLFWQLGVPPQ
;
A
#
# COMPACT_ATOMS: atom_id res chain seq x y z
N MET A 1 25.76 59.35 -56.52
CA MET A 1 27.05 59.87 -57.07
C MET A 1 28.17 58.90 -56.79
N ARG A 2 28.78 58.46 -57.89
CA ARG A 2 30.16 57.86 -58.02
C ARG A 2 30.44 56.58 -57.17
N ALA A 3 30.65 55.46 -57.69
CA ALA A 3 31.31 54.90 -58.89
C ALA A 3 32.35 53.85 -58.41
N PHE A 4 32.28 52.67 -59.02
CA PHE A 4 33.20 51.51 -58.97
C PHE A 4 34.67 51.89 -59.24
N PRO A 5 35.65 51.03 -58.97
CA PRO A 5 35.86 49.94 -59.88
C PRO A 5 36.36 48.60 -59.27
N SER A 6 36.17 47.60 -60.10
CA SER A 6 36.65 46.20 -60.17
C SER A 6 38.17 46.00 -60.29
N LEU A 7 38.58 44.82 -59.79
CA LEU A 7 39.73 43.99 -60.29
C LEU A 7 39.75 42.76 -59.37
N GLY A 8 39.74 41.52 -59.73
CA GLY A 8 40.23 40.82 -60.87
C GLY A 8 41.21 39.73 -60.41
N PHE A 9 40.82 38.45 -60.54
CA PHE A 9 41.64 37.23 -60.67
C PHE A 9 42.59 36.76 -59.54
N ALA A 10 42.35 35.56 -58.99
CA ALA A 10 43.22 34.39 -59.15
C ALA A 10 42.61 33.13 -58.60
N LEU A 11 42.26 32.14 -59.44
CA LEU A 11 42.04 30.74 -59.12
C LEU A 11 43.31 30.10 -58.63
N ILE A 12 43.34 29.53 -57.41
CA ILE A 12 44.28 28.48 -57.01
C ILE A 12 43.48 27.28 -56.63
N LEU A 13 43.51 26.22 -57.47
CA LEU A 13 43.02 24.89 -57.19
C LEU A 13 43.94 24.26 -56.12
N CYS A 14 43.49 24.09 -54.90
CA CYS A 14 44.04 23.14 -53.94
C CYS A 14 43.07 21.98 -53.81
N ALA A 15 43.42 20.84 -54.42
CA ALA A 15 42.75 19.56 -54.17
C ALA A 15 43.06 19.08 -52.74
N GLY A 16 42.16 19.33 -51.82
CA GLY A 16 42.20 18.75 -50.46
C GLY A 16 41.41 17.47 -50.42
N LEU A 17 42.07 16.34 -50.22
CA LEU A 17 41.43 15.07 -49.89
C LEU A 17 40.59 15.23 -48.59
N ALA A 18 39.27 15.30 -48.71
CA ALA A 18 38.36 15.10 -47.60
C ALA A 18 38.31 13.58 -47.32
N ALA A 19 39.02 13.13 -46.30
CA ALA A 19 38.82 11.83 -45.72
C ALA A 19 37.41 11.85 -45.06
N ALA A 20 36.44 11.23 -45.73
CA ALA A 20 35.14 10.94 -45.11
C ALA A 20 35.37 9.96 -43.95
N ALA A 21 35.40 10.47 -42.74
CA ALA A 21 35.20 9.64 -41.55
C ALA A 21 33.81 9.06 -41.66
N ALA A 22 33.69 7.83 -42.17
CA ALA A 22 32.49 7.03 -42.02
C ALA A 22 32.27 6.81 -40.52
N GLY A 23 31.44 7.62 -39.93
CA GLY A 23 30.91 7.36 -38.61
C GLY A 23 30.24 5.97 -38.67
N GLN A 24 30.85 4.99 -38.03
CA GLN A 24 30.17 3.73 -37.76
C GLN A 24 28.88 4.07 -37.06
N ALA A 25 27.75 3.90 -37.75
CA ALA A 25 26.45 3.89 -37.09
C ALA A 25 26.55 2.85 -35.99
N ALA A 26 26.46 3.31 -34.74
CA ALA A 26 26.42 2.43 -33.59
C ALA A 26 25.29 1.40 -33.86
N SER A 27 25.60 0.12 -33.73
CA SER A 27 24.60 -0.94 -33.81
C SER A 27 23.48 -0.54 -32.86
N PRO A 28 22.20 -0.70 -33.27
CA PRO A 28 21.08 -0.36 -32.37
C PRO A 28 21.33 -1.08 -31.06
N ALA A 29 21.30 -0.32 -29.96
CA ALA A 29 21.52 -0.86 -28.62
C ALA A 29 20.60 -2.06 -28.41
N LYS A 30 21.15 -3.17 -27.94
CA LYS A 30 20.38 -4.37 -27.67
C LYS A 30 19.33 -4.03 -26.60
N CYS A 31 18.07 -4.38 -26.85
CA CYS A 31 16.95 -4.12 -25.94
C CYS A 31 16.35 -5.45 -25.46
N PRO A 32 16.34 -5.76 -24.14
CA PRO A 32 16.91 -4.97 -23.05
C PRO A 32 18.46 -4.90 -23.06
N PRO A 33 19.06 -3.88 -22.45
CA PRO A 33 20.52 -3.75 -22.39
C PRO A 33 21.09 -4.86 -21.50
N PRO A 34 22.19 -5.52 -21.91
CA PRO A 34 22.80 -6.55 -21.08
C PRO A 34 23.40 -5.92 -19.81
N ALA A 35 22.99 -6.42 -18.64
CA ALA A 35 23.65 -6.07 -17.38
C ALA A 35 24.99 -6.83 -17.25
N ARG A 36 26.04 -6.15 -16.77
CA ARG A 36 27.29 -6.85 -16.45
C ARG A 36 27.09 -7.78 -15.24
N THR A 37 27.93 -8.78 -15.14
CA THR A 37 27.94 -9.72 -14.01
C THR A 37 29.25 -9.61 -13.25
N ASP A 38 29.15 -9.62 -11.92
CA ASP A 38 30.29 -9.68 -11.01
C ASP A 38 30.43 -11.07 -10.38
N ASN A 39 31.64 -11.45 -10.01
CA ASN A 39 31.90 -12.69 -9.26
C ASN A 39 31.74 -12.49 -7.73
N ILE A 40 30.69 -11.76 -7.33
CA ILE A 40 30.40 -11.51 -5.93
C ILE A 40 29.60 -12.68 -5.36
N THR A 41 29.93 -13.06 -4.14
CA THR A 41 29.24 -14.12 -3.41
C THR A 41 29.02 -13.70 -1.95
N ASP A 42 27.87 -14.04 -1.42
CA ASP A 42 27.57 -13.99 0.02
C ASP A 42 27.73 -15.38 0.64
N THR A 43 28.17 -15.43 1.90
CA THR A 43 28.34 -16.70 2.63
C THR A 43 27.39 -16.75 3.80
N TYR A 44 26.55 -17.77 3.84
CA TYR A 44 25.59 -18.06 4.90
C TYR A 44 25.92 -19.43 5.52
N GLY A 45 26.60 -19.41 6.68
CA GLY A 45 27.15 -20.64 7.27
C GLY A 45 28.16 -21.32 6.32
N SER A 46 27.84 -22.53 5.86
CA SER A 46 28.66 -23.25 4.86
C SER A 46 28.22 -23.05 3.41
N THR A 47 27.12 -22.31 3.17
CA THR A 47 26.57 -22.13 1.83
C THR A 47 27.06 -20.82 1.22
N VAL A 48 27.65 -20.92 0.01
CA VAL A 48 28.07 -19.77 -0.80
C VAL A 48 27.01 -19.52 -1.85
N VAL A 49 26.47 -18.28 -1.88
CA VAL A 49 25.41 -17.86 -2.79
C VAL A 49 25.96 -16.76 -3.73
N ALA A 50 25.86 -16.98 -5.03
CA ALA A 50 26.30 -15.98 -6.02
C ALA A 50 25.30 -14.82 -6.13
N ASP A 51 25.82 -13.60 -6.08
CA ASP A 51 25.07 -12.36 -6.29
C ASP A 51 25.69 -11.51 -7.42
N PRO A 52 25.53 -11.94 -8.68
CA PRO A 52 26.24 -11.33 -9.82
C PRO A 52 25.77 -9.92 -10.15
N TYR A 53 24.65 -9.47 -9.60
CA TYR A 53 24.07 -8.14 -9.86
C TYR A 53 24.02 -7.27 -8.60
N GLN A 54 24.88 -7.53 -7.60
CA GLN A 54 24.95 -6.75 -6.37
C GLN A 54 25.26 -5.27 -6.62
N TRP A 55 26.00 -4.95 -7.69
CA TRP A 55 26.31 -3.58 -8.08
C TRP A 55 25.05 -2.73 -8.37
N LEU A 56 23.91 -3.36 -8.71
CA LEU A 56 22.62 -2.69 -8.89
C LEU A 56 21.96 -2.26 -7.56
N GLU A 57 22.55 -2.60 -6.40
CA GLU A 57 22.09 -2.12 -5.10
C GLU A 57 22.40 -0.64 -4.90
N ASP A 58 23.54 -0.14 -5.43
CA ASP A 58 23.88 1.28 -5.36
C ASP A 58 23.10 2.10 -6.40
N GLN A 59 21.92 2.58 -5.97
CA GLN A 59 21.03 3.39 -6.80
C GLN A 59 21.67 4.69 -7.31
N LYS A 60 22.68 5.22 -6.59
CA LYS A 60 23.29 6.52 -6.90
C LYS A 60 24.51 6.40 -7.79
N SER A 61 25.04 5.20 -8.02
CA SER A 61 26.18 5.01 -8.91
C SER A 61 25.83 5.39 -10.34
N SER A 62 26.75 6.02 -11.06
CA SER A 62 26.55 6.43 -12.45
C SER A 62 26.28 5.24 -13.39
N GLU A 63 26.83 4.09 -13.07
CA GLU A 63 26.62 2.86 -13.84
C GLU A 63 25.20 2.33 -13.67
N THR A 64 24.70 2.26 -12.43
CA THR A 64 23.31 1.85 -12.15
C THR A 64 22.31 2.82 -12.78
N ARG A 65 22.57 4.13 -12.69
CA ARG A 65 21.71 5.14 -13.35
C ARG A 65 21.66 4.95 -14.86
N ALA A 66 22.82 4.80 -15.52
CA ALA A 66 22.88 4.58 -16.96
C ALA A 66 22.15 3.28 -17.39
N TRP A 67 22.22 2.22 -16.57
CA TRP A 67 21.50 0.98 -16.83
C TRP A 67 20.00 1.17 -16.67
N ILE A 68 19.54 1.86 -15.60
CA ILE A 68 18.12 2.19 -15.39
C ILE A 68 17.58 2.98 -16.58
N ASP A 69 18.26 4.04 -17.01
CA ASP A 69 17.82 4.88 -18.13
C ASP A 69 17.69 4.05 -19.43
N ALA A 70 18.60 3.11 -19.66
CA ALA A 70 18.56 2.24 -20.83
C ALA A 70 17.44 1.19 -20.75
N GLU A 71 17.15 0.62 -19.57
CA GLU A 71 16.03 -0.30 -19.34
C GLU A 71 14.69 0.41 -19.53
N ASP A 72 14.56 1.61 -18.96
CA ASP A 72 13.33 2.41 -19.06
C ASP A 72 13.06 2.81 -20.51
N ALA A 73 14.04 3.31 -21.23
CA ALA A 73 13.91 3.62 -22.66
C ALA A 73 13.51 2.38 -23.48
N CYS A 74 14.00 1.21 -23.11
CA CYS A 74 13.68 -0.06 -23.76
C CYS A 74 12.23 -0.47 -23.50
N THR A 75 11.79 -0.33 -22.25
CA THR A 75 10.43 -0.60 -21.81
C THR A 75 9.45 0.34 -22.51
N ASP A 76 9.71 1.63 -22.52
CA ASP A 76 8.91 2.64 -23.23
C ASP A 76 8.81 2.33 -24.74
N ALA A 77 9.91 1.94 -25.38
CA ALA A 77 9.91 1.57 -26.79
C ALA A 77 9.08 0.31 -27.08
N ALA A 78 8.97 -0.60 -26.12
CA ALA A 78 8.12 -1.80 -26.23
C ALA A 78 6.65 -1.45 -25.98
N LEU A 79 6.33 -0.74 -24.90
CA LEU A 79 4.98 -0.41 -24.49
C LEU A 79 4.30 0.58 -25.44
N SER A 80 5.02 1.56 -25.97
CA SER A 80 4.49 2.56 -26.92
C SER A 80 3.96 1.97 -28.22
N LYS A 81 4.37 0.75 -28.59
CA LYS A 81 3.93 0.06 -29.82
C LYS A 81 2.65 -0.76 -29.62
N ILE A 82 2.14 -0.85 -28.39
CA ILE A 82 0.95 -1.67 -28.08
C ILE A 82 -0.28 -1.02 -28.70
N PRO A 83 -1.02 -1.74 -29.57
CA PRO A 83 -2.26 -1.21 -30.14
C PRO A 83 -3.32 -0.99 -29.06
N GLY A 84 -4.15 0.07 -29.23
CA GLY A 84 -5.25 0.36 -28.29
C GLY A 84 -4.85 1.01 -26.98
N ARG A 85 -3.56 1.26 -26.73
CA ARG A 85 -3.05 1.90 -25.51
C ARG A 85 -3.78 3.22 -25.18
N GLU A 86 -4.02 4.06 -26.18
CA GLU A 86 -4.74 5.33 -26.00
C GLU A 86 -6.22 5.13 -25.64
N ALA A 87 -6.88 4.09 -26.18
CA ALA A 87 -8.26 3.78 -25.79
C ALA A 87 -8.34 3.33 -24.33
N ILE A 88 -7.39 2.51 -23.89
CA ILE A 88 -7.25 2.12 -22.47
C ILE A 88 -7.06 3.35 -21.59
N ALA A 89 -6.13 4.26 -21.94
CA ALA A 89 -5.88 5.49 -21.19
C ALA A 89 -7.14 6.35 -21.10
N LYS A 90 -7.84 6.53 -22.22
CA LYS A 90 -9.08 7.29 -22.25
C LYS A 90 -10.14 6.66 -21.35
N ARG A 91 -10.35 5.35 -21.43
CA ARG A 91 -11.35 4.67 -20.57
C ARG A 91 -11.01 4.75 -19.10
N LEU A 92 -9.74 4.61 -18.73
CA LEU A 92 -9.26 4.84 -17.37
C LEU A 92 -9.53 6.28 -16.94
N ALA A 93 -9.18 7.27 -17.78
CA ALA A 93 -9.44 8.68 -17.49
C ALA A 93 -10.94 8.95 -17.26
N ASP A 94 -11.84 8.39 -18.10
CA ASP A 94 -13.29 8.51 -17.92
C ASP A 94 -13.76 7.92 -16.57
N LEU A 95 -13.16 6.81 -16.12
CA LEU A 95 -13.47 6.18 -14.83
C LEU A 95 -12.85 6.91 -13.62
N TYR A 96 -11.72 7.58 -13.81
CA TYR A 96 -11.07 8.39 -12.77
C TYR A 96 -11.59 9.84 -12.69
N HIS A 97 -12.34 10.31 -13.69
CA HIS A 97 -12.90 11.67 -13.74
C HIS A 97 -14.10 11.79 -12.81
N ASN A 98 -13.83 11.80 -11.52
CA ASN A 98 -14.81 11.82 -10.43
C ASN A 98 -14.29 12.61 -9.25
N ASP A 99 -15.21 13.21 -8.49
CA ASP A 99 -14.92 13.71 -7.16
C ASP A 99 -14.73 12.55 -6.20
N VAL A 100 -13.55 12.45 -5.60
CA VAL A 100 -13.18 11.41 -4.62
C VAL A 100 -13.05 12.06 -3.26
N TYR A 101 -13.72 11.52 -2.24
CA TYR A 101 -13.73 12.05 -0.87
C TYR A 101 -13.19 10.99 0.08
N SER A 102 -12.34 11.39 1.04
CA SER A 102 -12.10 10.60 2.24
C SER A 102 -13.31 10.65 3.19
N LEU A 103 -13.34 9.76 4.18
CA LEU A 103 -14.22 9.96 5.32
C LEU A 103 -13.85 11.26 6.05
N PRO A 104 -14.83 12.00 6.59
CA PRO A 104 -14.56 13.26 7.27
C PRO A 104 -14.11 13.06 8.72
N ILE A 105 -13.27 13.98 9.19
CA ILE A 105 -13.02 14.22 10.62
C ILE A 105 -13.96 15.33 11.08
N GLU A 106 -14.90 15.01 11.98
CA GLU A 106 -15.80 16.03 12.58
C GLU A 106 -15.12 16.67 13.78
N ARG A 107 -15.09 18.00 13.83
CA ARG A 107 -14.66 18.80 15.00
C ARG A 107 -15.53 20.06 15.12
N ALA A 108 -16.19 20.23 16.25
CA ALA A 108 -16.99 21.41 16.57
C ALA A 108 -18.02 21.78 15.47
N GLY A 109 -18.70 20.81 14.87
CA GLY A 109 -19.69 20.99 13.81
C GLY A 109 -19.11 21.32 12.44
N ARG A 110 -17.80 21.21 12.29
CA ARG A 110 -17.08 21.31 11.02
C ARG A 110 -16.55 19.95 10.58
N TYR A 111 -16.49 19.72 9.28
CA TYR A 111 -16.06 18.48 8.68
C TYR A 111 -14.82 18.71 7.83
N PHE A 112 -13.75 18.00 8.10
CA PHE A 112 -12.47 18.09 7.44
C PHE A 112 -12.21 16.80 6.66
N PHE A 113 -11.82 16.91 5.41
CA PHE A 113 -11.62 15.75 4.55
C PHE A 113 -10.67 16.04 3.39
N ALA A 114 -10.02 15.01 2.89
CA ALA A 114 -9.33 15.09 1.63
C ALA A 114 -10.34 14.91 0.48
N LYS A 115 -10.23 15.75 -0.53
CA LYS A 115 -11.04 15.65 -1.76
C LYS A 115 -10.16 15.87 -2.97
N ARG A 116 -10.29 15.02 -3.97
CA ARG A 116 -9.80 15.26 -5.32
C ARG A 116 -11.01 15.50 -6.21
N ALA A 117 -11.14 16.70 -6.74
CA ALA A 117 -12.17 16.99 -7.74
C ALA A 117 -11.84 16.28 -9.07
N ALA A 118 -12.86 16.07 -9.90
CA ALA A 118 -12.75 15.31 -11.13
C ALA A 118 -11.66 15.80 -12.09
N ASP A 119 -11.41 17.11 -12.13
CA ASP A 119 -10.42 17.78 -12.97
C ASP A 119 -9.06 18.03 -12.26
N GLN A 120 -8.90 17.55 -11.02
CA GLN A 120 -7.68 17.71 -10.24
C GLN A 120 -6.81 16.46 -10.28
N ASP A 121 -5.51 16.68 -10.22
CA ASP A 121 -4.50 15.64 -10.27
C ASP A 121 -4.11 15.10 -8.88
N LEU A 122 -4.27 15.93 -7.85
CA LEU A 122 -4.00 15.60 -6.45
C LEU A 122 -5.24 15.90 -5.58
N SER A 123 -5.31 15.22 -4.44
CA SER A 123 -6.27 15.57 -3.39
C SER A 123 -5.83 16.84 -2.68
N LEU A 124 -6.79 17.71 -2.41
CA LEU A 124 -6.66 18.89 -1.58
C LEU A 124 -7.33 18.60 -0.23
N ILE A 125 -7.01 19.39 0.80
CA ILE A 125 -7.72 19.31 2.08
C ILE A 125 -8.80 20.39 2.09
N TYR A 126 -10.01 19.94 2.41
CA TYR A 126 -11.21 20.78 2.48
C TYR A 126 -11.77 20.83 3.90
N MET A 127 -12.51 21.88 4.17
CA MET A 127 -13.36 22.02 5.34
C MET A 127 -14.77 22.36 4.88
N ARG A 128 -15.78 21.86 5.61
CA ARG A 128 -17.20 22.21 5.45
C ARG A 128 -17.76 22.66 6.81
N SER A 129 -18.32 23.87 6.87
CA SER A 129 -18.91 24.46 8.09
C SER A 129 -20.36 23.99 8.25
N GLY A 130 -20.55 22.78 8.80
CA GLY A 130 -21.85 22.13 8.88
C GLY A 130 -22.15 21.24 7.67
N ARG A 131 -23.19 20.39 7.78
CA ARG A 131 -23.49 19.30 6.83
C ARG A 131 -23.78 19.74 5.40
N THR A 132 -24.37 20.90 5.21
CA THR A 132 -24.89 21.39 3.92
C THR A 132 -24.15 22.59 3.38
N ALA A 133 -23.15 23.10 4.10
CA ALA A 133 -22.34 24.22 3.64
C ALA A 133 -21.46 23.80 2.45
N PRO A 134 -21.03 24.75 1.60
CA PRO A 134 -20.10 24.45 0.51
C PRO A 134 -18.73 24.05 1.03
N ASP A 135 -18.04 23.20 0.26
CA ASP A 135 -16.66 22.81 0.52
C ASP A 135 -15.72 24.00 0.34
N GLN A 136 -14.83 24.22 1.29
CA GLN A 136 -13.80 25.26 1.25
C GLN A 136 -12.43 24.61 1.22
N VAL A 137 -11.58 24.94 0.27
CA VAL A 137 -10.19 24.51 0.22
C VAL A 137 -9.43 25.18 1.36
N ILE A 138 -8.71 24.42 2.15
CA ILE A 138 -7.85 24.92 3.23
C ILE A 138 -6.37 24.60 3.01
N VAL A 139 -6.03 23.50 2.29
CA VAL A 139 -4.66 23.19 1.86
C VAL A 139 -4.69 22.78 0.39
N ASP A 140 -3.89 23.46 -0.44
CA ASP A 140 -3.79 23.22 -1.89
C ASP A 140 -2.34 22.84 -2.29
N PRO A 141 -2.04 21.54 -2.47
CA PRO A 141 -0.73 21.09 -2.90
C PRO A 141 -0.45 21.26 -4.40
N LEU A 142 -1.46 21.63 -5.23
CA LEU A 142 -1.30 21.71 -6.69
C LEU A 142 -0.24 22.74 -7.13
N THR A 143 0.08 23.69 -6.26
CA THR A 143 1.06 24.76 -6.52
C THR A 143 2.45 24.47 -5.95
N TRP A 144 2.64 23.40 -5.16
CA TRP A 144 3.88 23.15 -4.43
C TRP A 144 5.02 22.63 -5.32
N SER A 145 4.69 21.89 -6.37
CA SER A 145 5.66 21.41 -7.35
C SER A 145 5.07 21.46 -8.78
N LYS A 146 5.94 21.69 -9.78
CA LYS A 146 5.51 21.76 -11.19
C LYS A 146 5.00 20.42 -11.72
N ASP A 147 5.59 19.33 -11.26
CA ASP A 147 5.26 17.95 -11.65
C ASP A 147 4.26 17.29 -10.71
N ARG A 148 3.73 18.07 -9.74
CA ARG A 148 2.75 17.58 -8.73
C ARG A 148 3.23 16.38 -7.94
N SER A 149 4.55 16.22 -7.79
CA SER A 149 5.16 15.16 -6.99
C SER A 149 5.03 15.37 -5.48
N VAL A 150 4.57 16.54 -5.03
CA VAL A 150 4.37 16.87 -3.62
C VAL A 150 2.89 16.87 -3.30
N SER A 151 2.47 16.05 -2.36
CA SER A 151 1.06 15.88 -1.95
C SER A 151 0.83 16.30 -0.50
N ALA A 152 -0.46 16.51 -0.15
CA ALA A 152 -0.93 16.78 1.20
C ALA A 152 -1.73 15.61 1.75
N THR A 153 -1.54 15.31 3.05
CA THR A 153 -2.35 14.35 3.82
C THR A 153 -2.94 15.05 5.04
N LEU A 154 -4.22 14.78 5.35
CA LEU A 154 -4.86 15.27 6.56
C LEU A 154 -4.53 14.32 7.72
N GLU A 155 -3.77 14.79 8.69
CA GLU A 155 -3.29 13.96 9.79
C GLU A 155 -4.19 14.10 11.04
N ALA A 156 -4.47 15.32 11.45
CA ALA A 156 -5.31 15.60 12.62
C ALA A 156 -5.97 16.98 12.54
N VAL A 157 -6.97 17.18 13.40
CA VAL A 157 -7.62 18.49 13.60
C VAL A 157 -7.77 18.71 15.10
N SER A 158 -7.46 19.91 15.59
CA SER A 158 -7.63 20.27 17.00
C SER A 158 -9.09 20.12 17.44
N ARG A 159 -9.31 19.96 18.75
CA ARG A 159 -10.64 19.67 19.32
C ARG A 159 -11.68 20.73 18.97
N ASP A 160 -11.30 21.99 19.01
CA ASP A 160 -12.15 23.12 18.64
C ASP A 160 -12.23 23.34 17.11
N GLY A 161 -11.43 22.58 16.32
CA GLY A 161 -11.31 22.68 14.88
C GLY A 161 -10.59 23.94 14.39
N ALA A 162 -9.81 24.63 15.22
CA ALA A 162 -9.08 25.86 14.84
C ALA A 162 -7.76 25.57 14.14
N LEU A 163 -7.09 24.48 14.48
CA LEU A 163 -5.82 24.05 13.92
C LEU A 163 -5.97 22.77 13.10
N VAL A 164 -5.35 22.76 11.94
CA VAL A 164 -5.32 21.58 11.03
C VAL A 164 -3.87 21.13 10.90
N PHE A 165 -3.61 19.89 11.26
CA PHE A 165 -2.32 19.23 11.13
C PHE A 165 -2.31 18.44 9.83
N TYR A 166 -1.39 18.78 8.93
CA TYR A 166 -1.30 18.11 7.63
C TYR A 166 0.13 17.69 7.32
N GLY A 167 0.25 16.55 6.68
CA GLY A 167 1.51 16.03 6.19
C GLY A 167 1.82 16.55 4.79
N ARG A 168 3.08 16.89 4.55
CA ARG A 168 3.63 17.15 3.23
C ARG A 168 4.51 15.96 2.85
N ARG A 169 4.17 15.31 1.74
CA ARG A 169 4.85 14.11 1.24
C ARG A 169 5.47 14.38 -0.12
N GLU A 170 6.70 13.94 -0.34
CA GLU A 170 7.44 14.12 -1.58
C GLU A 170 7.66 12.78 -2.31
N GLY A 171 7.40 12.73 -3.62
CA GLY A 171 7.74 11.60 -4.50
C GLY A 171 7.16 10.23 -4.09
N GLY A 172 6.06 10.19 -3.32
CA GLY A 172 5.46 8.95 -2.84
C GLY A 172 6.29 8.22 -1.77
N GLN A 173 7.22 8.91 -1.09
CA GLN A 173 7.91 8.42 0.10
C GLN A 173 6.92 8.11 1.21
N ASP A 174 7.30 7.28 2.18
CA ASP A 174 6.46 7.03 3.36
C ASP A 174 6.50 8.19 4.34
N GLU A 175 7.65 8.80 4.48
CA GLU A 175 7.88 9.91 5.40
C GLU A 175 7.11 11.16 4.99
N ILE A 176 6.64 11.87 6.00
CA ILE A 176 6.00 13.17 5.85
C ILE A 176 6.70 14.22 6.71
N THR A 177 6.61 15.48 6.32
CA THR A 177 6.82 16.61 7.24
C THR A 177 5.48 17.15 7.69
N LEU A 178 5.30 17.30 8.99
CA LEU A 178 4.06 17.78 9.58
C LEU A 178 4.07 19.31 9.64
N HIS A 179 3.00 19.93 9.14
CA HIS A 179 2.71 21.34 9.17
C HIS A 179 1.43 21.61 9.94
N VAL A 180 1.27 22.82 10.47
CA VAL A 180 0.10 23.24 11.27
C VAL A 180 -0.51 24.49 10.65
N LEU A 181 -1.74 24.37 10.14
CA LEU A 181 -2.49 25.48 9.59
C LEU A 181 -3.42 26.09 10.66
N ASP A 182 -3.27 27.37 10.95
CA ASP A 182 -4.24 28.16 11.75
C ASP A 182 -5.38 28.65 10.84
N LEU A 183 -6.57 28.13 11.03
CA LEU A 183 -7.76 28.50 10.23
C LEU A 183 -8.26 29.91 10.49
N LYS A 184 -7.90 30.54 11.60
CA LYS A 184 -8.29 31.91 11.89
C LYS A 184 -7.49 32.90 11.05
N THR A 185 -6.22 32.64 10.84
CA THR A 185 -5.31 33.50 10.06
C THR A 185 -5.16 33.02 8.62
N HIS A 186 -5.58 31.77 8.30
CA HIS A 186 -5.33 31.08 7.03
C HIS A 186 -3.84 31.01 6.69
N ARG A 187 -2.99 30.78 7.70
CA ARG A 187 -1.53 30.68 7.56
C ARG A 187 -1.00 29.51 8.35
N ASP A 188 0.04 28.91 7.84
CA ASP A 188 0.81 27.93 8.60
C ASP A 188 1.52 28.61 9.78
N LEU A 189 1.53 27.91 10.90
CA LEU A 189 2.41 28.22 12.00
C LEU A 189 3.87 27.93 11.58
N PRO A 190 4.87 28.45 12.28
CA PRO A 190 6.28 28.23 11.93
C PRO A 190 6.73 26.77 12.22
N ASP A 191 5.89 25.98 12.84
CA ASP A 191 6.17 24.63 13.30
C ASP A 191 6.19 23.64 12.13
N VAL A 192 7.36 23.01 11.92
CA VAL A 192 7.56 21.96 10.92
C VAL A 192 8.22 20.78 11.61
N LEU A 193 7.50 19.69 11.74
CA LEU A 193 7.96 18.50 12.47
C LEU A 193 8.17 17.32 11.53
N PRO A 194 9.30 16.59 11.64
CA PRO A 194 9.43 15.30 10.98
C PRO A 194 8.54 14.29 11.70
N SER A 195 7.69 13.59 10.95
CA SER A 195 6.85 12.52 11.48
C SER A 195 7.04 11.25 10.66
N ALA A 196 7.06 10.12 11.32
CA ALA A 196 7.00 8.83 10.66
C ALA A 196 5.57 8.55 10.19
N ALA A 197 5.42 7.78 9.12
CA ALA A 197 4.16 7.59 8.41
C ALA A 197 3.02 6.97 9.25
N TYR A 198 3.31 6.23 10.30
CA TYR A 198 2.31 5.44 11.04
C TYR A 198 2.23 5.76 12.53
N SER A 199 2.83 6.85 12.99
CA SER A 199 3.15 7.04 14.41
C SER A 199 2.14 7.87 15.20
N GLY A 200 1.11 8.40 14.54
CA GLY A 200 0.10 9.25 15.19
C GLY A 200 0.54 10.71 15.39
N VAL A 201 -0.43 11.60 15.28
CA VAL A 201 -0.32 13.05 15.51
C VAL A 201 -1.49 13.46 16.40
N MET A 202 -1.21 13.80 17.65
CA MET A 202 -2.21 14.00 18.69
C MET A 202 -2.16 15.44 19.23
N PRO A 203 -2.96 16.38 18.65
CA PRO A 203 -3.07 17.74 19.17
C PRO A 203 -3.59 17.76 20.61
N THR A 204 -3.02 18.62 21.45
CA THR A 204 -3.56 18.82 22.80
C THR A 204 -4.89 19.58 22.76
N PRO A 205 -5.84 19.29 23.68
CA PRO A 205 -7.16 19.95 23.67
C PRO A 205 -7.15 21.45 23.93
N ASP A 206 -6.03 21.99 24.45
CA ASP A 206 -5.81 23.41 24.70
C ASP A 206 -5.13 24.16 23.55
N ASP A 207 -4.88 23.47 22.42
CA ASP A 207 -4.22 23.99 21.22
C ASP A 207 -2.80 24.56 21.44
N ARG A 208 -2.12 24.11 22.53
CA ARG A 208 -0.78 24.59 22.85
C ARG A 208 0.35 23.69 22.39
N GLY A 209 0.03 22.47 22.01
CA GLY A 209 1.05 21.51 21.62
C GLY A 209 0.50 20.33 20.85
N VAL A 210 1.41 19.43 20.51
CA VAL A 210 1.12 18.19 19.82
C VAL A 210 2.04 17.08 20.32
N TYR A 211 1.47 15.91 20.58
CA TYR A 211 2.25 14.70 20.73
C TYR A 211 2.44 14.06 19.35
N TYR A 212 3.65 13.62 19.07
CA TYR A 212 3.97 12.95 17.82
C TYR A 212 5.08 11.92 18.03
N ALA A 213 5.12 10.90 17.20
CA ALA A 213 6.22 9.95 17.20
C ALA A 213 6.99 10.00 15.88
N LYS A 214 8.27 9.70 15.92
CA LYS A 214 9.14 9.65 14.75
C LYS A 214 10.18 8.54 14.87
N ALA A 215 10.60 7.99 13.74
CA ALA A 215 11.76 7.13 13.65
C ALA A 215 13.05 7.95 13.90
N THR A 216 14.00 7.36 14.61
CA THR A 216 15.34 7.88 14.78
C THR A 216 16.36 6.77 14.49
N PRO A 217 17.65 7.09 14.23
CA PRO A 217 18.67 6.06 14.02
C PRO A 217 18.81 5.05 15.18
N ALA A 218 18.35 5.43 16.39
CA ALA A 218 18.36 4.57 17.58
C ALA A 218 17.05 3.82 17.82
N GLY A 219 16.00 4.07 17.01
CA GLY A 219 14.65 3.51 17.13
C GLY A 219 13.59 4.60 17.26
N PRO A 220 12.29 4.23 17.32
CA PRO A 220 11.20 5.20 17.40
C PRO A 220 11.13 5.91 18.77
N ARG A 221 10.66 7.15 18.74
CA ARG A 221 10.55 8.02 19.92
C ARG A 221 9.29 8.85 19.86
N ALA A 222 8.56 8.95 20.97
CA ALA A 222 7.44 9.87 21.13
C ALA A 222 7.87 11.16 21.80
N TYR A 223 7.39 12.29 21.28
CA TYR A 223 7.73 13.63 21.75
C TYR A 223 6.47 14.45 22.01
N TYR A 224 6.62 15.44 22.89
CA TYR A 224 5.70 16.57 23.00
C TYR A 224 6.38 17.81 22.41
N HIS A 225 5.72 18.45 21.47
CA HIS A 225 6.11 19.73 20.89
C HIS A 225 5.17 20.84 21.36
N ALA A 226 5.70 21.90 21.96
CA ALA A 226 4.93 23.09 22.26
C ALA A 226 4.89 23.99 21.02
N LEU A 227 3.70 24.31 20.52
CA LEU A 227 3.55 25.12 19.30
C LEU A 227 4.25 26.48 19.45
N GLY A 228 4.98 26.87 18.42
CA GLY A 228 5.81 28.06 18.37
C GLY A 228 7.21 27.89 19.01
N SER A 229 7.58 26.69 19.48
CA SER A 229 8.90 26.41 20.02
C SER A 229 9.85 25.81 18.98
N ASP A 230 11.13 25.72 19.31
CA ASP A 230 12.13 25.04 18.49
C ASP A 230 11.97 23.51 18.63
N PRO A 231 11.72 22.73 17.56
CA PRO A 231 11.59 21.28 17.62
C PRO A 231 12.82 20.55 18.18
N ALA A 232 14.00 21.18 18.18
CA ALA A 232 15.20 20.63 18.83
C ALA A 232 15.09 20.57 20.37
N ARG A 233 14.10 21.23 20.93
CA ARG A 233 13.81 21.28 22.38
C ARG A 233 12.63 20.41 22.80
N ASP A 234 12.06 19.64 21.88
CA ASP A 234 10.90 18.81 22.15
C ASP A 234 11.16 17.84 23.28
N GLN A 235 10.18 17.72 24.16
CA GLN A 235 10.26 16.84 25.30
C GLN A 235 10.09 15.39 24.87
N LEU A 236 11.10 14.55 25.16
CA LEU A 236 10.97 13.11 24.98
C LEU A 236 9.97 12.54 26.00
N MET A 237 8.90 11.93 25.52
CA MET A 237 7.84 11.32 26.33
C MET A 237 8.07 9.84 26.56
N PHE A 238 8.40 9.10 25.48
CA PHE A 238 8.53 7.65 25.53
C PHE A 238 9.51 7.12 24.46
N GLY A 239 9.94 5.87 24.67
CA GLY A 239 10.69 5.12 23.64
C GLY A 239 12.20 5.20 23.78
N LYS A 240 12.78 5.84 24.84
CA LYS A 240 14.22 6.05 25.02
C LYS A 240 15.06 4.78 24.77
N ASP A 241 14.56 3.63 25.19
CA ASP A 241 15.29 2.36 25.16
C ASP A 241 14.80 1.43 24.02
N LEU A 242 13.91 1.90 23.13
CA LEU A 242 13.43 1.12 22.00
C LEU A 242 14.52 1.02 20.91
N GLY A 243 14.74 -0.19 20.40
CA GLY A 243 15.63 -0.44 19.28
C GLY A 243 14.99 -0.08 17.92
N LYS A 244 15.82 -0.03 16.89
CA LYS A 244 15.41 0.31 15.51
C LYS A 244 14.53 -0.75 14.81
N ASP A 245 14.35 -1.90 15.44
CA ASP A 245 13.50 -3.01 15.01
C ASP A 245 12.07 -2.94 15.57
N LYS A 246 11.74 -1.82 16.24
CA LYS A 246 10.42 -1.56 16.82
C LYS A 246 9.73 -0.42 16.09
N GLU A 247 8.40 -0.46 16.10
CA GLU A 247 7.54 0.64 15.71
C GLU A 247 6.85 1.19 16.96
N LEU A 248 6.43 2.45 16.94
CA LEU A 248 5.79 3.13 18.06
C LEU A 248 4.59 3.93 17.57
N GLU A 249 3.43 3.62 18.10
CA GLU A 249 2.20 4.36 17.90
C GLU A 249 1.80 5.07 19.19
N ILE A 250 1.04 6.16 19.06
CA ILE A 250 0.54 6.93 20.20
C ILE A 250 -0.94 7.24 20.00
N ASP A 251 -1.71 7.26 21.09
CA ASP A 251 -3.08 7.74 21.11
C ASP A 251 -3.34 8.60 22.34
N LEU A 252 -4.16 9.65 22.20
CA LEU A 252 -4.47 10.62 23.22
C LEU A 252 -5.98 10.61 23.50
N SER A 253 -6.38 10.50 24.78
CA SER A 253 -7.78 10.64 25.15
C SER A 253 -8.36 11.98 24.69
N GLU A 254 -9.65 12.00 24.31
CA GLU A 254 -10.30 13.21 23.77
C GLU A 254 -10.20 14.42 24.73
N ASP A 255 -10.13 14.20 26.03
CA ASP A 255 -9.94 15.24 27.05
C ASP A 255 -8.46 15.60 27.31
N GLY A 256 -7.52 14.87 26.69
CA GLY A 256 -6.08 15.05 26.85
C GLY A 256 -5.53 14.58 28.19
N ALA A 257 -6.31 13.85 28.99
CA ALA A 257 -5.90 13.41 30.32
C ALA A 257 -4.94 12.21 30.29
N TYR A 258 -5.01 11.36 29.26
CA TYR A 258 -4.22 10.14 29.14
C TYR A 258 -3.56 10.05 27.75
N LEU A 259 -2.29 9.58 27.75
CA LEU A 259 -1.55 9.27 26.54
C LEU A 259 -1.16 7.79 26.57
N ALA A 260 -1.54 7.06 25.54
CA ALA A 260 -1.17 5.67 25.34
C ALA A 260 -0.01 5.54 24.37
N TYR A 261 0.74 4.45 24.54
CA TYR A 261 1.87 4.09 23.69
C TYR A 261 1.77 2.62 23.34
N THR A 262 1.77 2.30 22.04
CA THR A 262 1.81 0.93 21.53
C THR A 262 3.16 0.67 20.89
N VAL A 263 3.89 -0.31 21.41
CA VAL A 263 5.17 -0.76 20.87
C VAL A 263 4.93 -2.01 20.05
N VAL A 264 5.20 -1.95 18.73
CA VAL A 264 5.06 -3.06 17.81
C VAL A 264 6.43 -3.69 17.55
N TYR A 265 6.53 -5.00 17.61
CA TYR A 265 7.77 -5.77 17.48
C TYR A 265 8.12 -6.10 16.03
N GLY A 266 7.90 -5.15 15.12
CA GLY A 266 8.03 -5.27 13.67
C GLY A 266 6.69 -5.59 13.00
N THR A 267 6.55 -5.20 11.75
CA THR A 267 5.32 -5.36 10.97
C THR A 267 5.01 -6.85 10.79
N GLY A 268 3.77 -7.25 11.06
CA GLY A 268 3.34 -8.67 11.07
C GLY A 268 3.80 -9.44 12.32
N SER A 269 4.26 -8.75 13.36
CA SER A 269 4.67 -9.40 14.61
C SER A 269 3.48 -9.95 15.39
N GLU A 270 3.68 -11.12 16.01
CA GLU A 270 2.73 -11.68 16.96
C GLU A 270 2.68 -10.92 18.30
N LYS A 271 3.50 -9.90 18.51
CA LYS A 271 3.63 -9.20 19.79
C LYS A 271 3.53 -7.70 19.66
N THR A 272 2.67 -7.13 20.50
CA THR A 272 2.67 -5.69 20.84
C THR A 272 2.72 -5.49 22.34
N GLU A 273 3.09 -4.30 22.79
CA GLU A 273 3.09 -3.91 24.19
C GLU A 273 2.32 -2.61 24.35
N LEU A 274 1.51 -2.49 25.40
CA LEU A 274 0.74 -1.29 25.70
C LEU A 274 1.22 -0.64 26.98
N TYR A 275 1.33 0.68 26.92
CA TYR A 275 1.67 1.55 28.03
C TYR A 275 0.71 2.73 28.09
N LEU A 276 0.48 3.27 29.30
CA LEU A 276 -0.43 4.39 29.52
C LEU A 276 0.21 5.41 30.46
N GLN A 277 -0.01 6.69 30.22
CA GLN A 277 0.45 7.78 31.06
C GLN A 277 -0.71 8.70 31.46
N ASP A 278 -0.90 8.94 32.74
CA ASP A 278 -1.78 9.98 33.25
C ASP A 278 -1.09 11.34 33.15
N LEU A 279 -1.46 12.12 32.14
CA LEU A 279 -0.92 13.47 31.90
C LEU A 279 -1.50 14.49 32.86
N LYS A 280 -2.76 14.33 33.24
CA LYS A 280 -3.47 15.27 34.12
C LYS A 280 -2.85 15.38 35.50
N HIS A 281 -2.34 14.28 36.04
CA HIS A 281 -1.69 14.22 37.31
C HIS A 281 -0.17 14.12 37.23
N HIS A 282 0.42 14.31 36.03
CA HIS A 282 1.84 14.15 35.76
C HIS A 282 2.40 12.81 36.23
N GLY A 283 1.57 11.75 36.03
CA GLY A 283 1.91 10.39 36.43
C GLY A 283 3.06 9.79 35.59
N PRO A 284 3.72 8.76 36.13
CA PRO A 284 4.67 7.99 35.33
C PRO A 284 3.96 7.19 34.25
N VAL A 285 4.70 6.75 33.24
CA VAL A 285 4.23 5.74 32.31
C VAL A 285 4.05 4.42 33.05
N VAL A 286 2.87 3.83 32.96
CA VAL A 286 2.55 2.52 33.55
C VAL A 286 2.39 1.46 32.45
N THR A 287 2.81 0.24 32.75
CA THR A 287 2.63 -0.88 31.85
C THR A 287 1.18 -1.39 31.93
N VAL A 288 0.50 -1.44 30.80
CA VAL A 288 -0.79 -2.12 30.67
C VAL A 288 -0.57 -3.61 30.38
N VAL A 289 0.26 -3.93 29.37
CA VAL A 289 0.70 -5.27 29.04
C VAL A 289 2.04 -5.26 28.26
N ASN A 290 3.00 -6.11 28.66
CA ASN A 290 4.25 -6.31 27.92
C ASN A 290 4.82 -7.73 28.06
N ASP A 291 4.15 -8.59 28.79
CA ASP A 291 4.59 -9.95 29.19
C ASP A 291 3.88 -11.07 28.41
N ILE A 292 3.04 -10.72 27.43
CA ILE A 292 2.28 -11.67 26.61
C ILE A 292 2.72 -11.59 25.15
N ASN A 293 2.94 -12.73 24.53
CA ASN A 293 3.18 -12.82 23.09
C ASN A 293 1.83 -12.90 22.37
N SER A 294 1.21 -11.73 22.18
CA SER A 294 -0.04 -11.52 21.45
C SER A 294 -0.11 -10.07 21.02
N GLN A 295 -0.98 -9.77 20.08
CA GLN A 295 -1.22 -8.41 19.65
C GLN A 295 -2.27 -7.77 20.55
N PHE A 296 -2.06 -6.50 20.87
CA PHE A 296 -2.94 -5.64 21.65
C PHE A 296 -2.95 -4.27 20.98
N GLY A 297 -4.15 -3.77 20.67
CA GLY A 297 -4.37 -2.40 20.23
C GLY A 297 -5.31 -1.72 21.23
N GLU A 298 -5.05 -0.46 21.54
CA GLU A 298 -5.85 0.33 22.47
C GLU A 298 -6.73 1.36 21.76
N VAL A 299 -7.84 1.69 22.42
CA VAL A 299 -8.65 2.86 22.09
C VAL A 299 -9.12 3.50 23.39
N LEU A 300 -8.83 4.80 23.55
CA LEU A 300 -9.26 5.58 24.72
C LEU A 300 -10.61 6.24 24.45
N ALA A 301 -11.62 5.94 25.28
CA ALA A 301 -12.95 6.51 25.09
C ALA A 301 -13.68 6.74 26.44
N GLY A 302 -14.02 8.00 26.71
CA GLY A 302 -14.53 8.40 28.02
C GLY A 302 -13.54 8.07 29.13
N ASP A 303 -13.99 7.40 30.18
CA ASP A 303 -13.12 6.96 31.29
C ASP A 303 -12.56 5.54 31.08
N SER A 304 -12.74 4.95 29.88
CA SER A 304 -12.40 3.55 29.60
C SER A 304 -11.23 3.42 28.61
N LEU A 305 -10.39 2.43 28.88
CA LEU A 305 -9.44 1.86 27.94
C LEU A 305 -10.06 0.60 27.37
N TYR A 306 -10.34 0.60 26.06
CA TYR A 306 -10.73 -0.59 25.31
C TYR A 306 -9.48 -1.21 24.70
N ILE A 307 -9.38 -2.53 24.80
CA ILE A 307 -8.21 -3.30 24.34
C ILE A 307 -8.70 -4.39 23.39
N GLN A 308 -8.46 -4.20 22.10
CA GLN A 308 -8.65 -5.23 21.09
C GLN A 308 -7.42 -6.16 21.09
N THR A 309 -7.62 -7.47 21.11
CA THR A 309 -6.50 -8.42 21.19
C THR A 309 -6.84 -9.78 20.60
N ASN A 310 -5.82 -10.48 20.06
CA ASN A 310 -5.90 -11.90 19.70
C ASN A 310 -5.48 -12.83 20.85
N TRP A 311 -5.20 -12.30 22.05
CA TRP A 311 -4.83 -13.11 23.22
C TRP A 311 -5.95 -14.07 23.61
N LYS A 312 -5.69 -15.39 23.48
CA LYS A 312 -6.69 -16.47 23.68
C LYS A 312 -7.90 -16.43 22.74
N ALA A 313 -7.87 -15.57 21.72
CA ALA A 313 -8.96 -15.35 20.79
C ALA A 313 -8.40 -15.07 19.38
N PRO A 314 -8.04 -16.09 18.60
CA PRO A 314 -7.36 -15.90 17.31
C PRO A 314 -8.15 -15.12 16.26
N ARG A 315 -9.45 -14.89 16.49
CA ARG A 315 -10.30 -14.01 15.68
C ARG A 315 -10.67 -12.72 16.40
N TRP A 316 -9.87 -12.35 17.39
CA TRP A 316 -9.93 -11.14 18.18
C TRP A 316 -11.17 -10.99 19.07
N HIS A 317 -11.02 -10.23 20.12
CA HIS A 317 -12.05 -9.81 21.06
C HIS A 317 -11.69 -8.47 21.70
N ILE A 318 -12.60 -7.85 22.47
CA ILE A 318 -12.36 -6.58 23.13
C ILE A 318 -12.54 -6.73 24.62
N TYR A 319 -11.52 -6.30 25.38
CA TYR A 319 -11.62 -6.00 26.81
C TYR A 319 -11.88 -4.52 27.04
N ALA A 320 -12.42 -4.18 28.20
CA ALA A 320 -12.50 -2.83 28.73
C ALA A 320 -11.97 -2.79 30.16
N THR A 321 -11.28 -1.69 30.50
CA THR A 321 -10.86 -1.38 31.88
C THR A 321 -10.92 0.13 32.07
N ASP A 322 -10.91 0.58 33.33
CA ASP A 322 -10.89 2.00 33.64
C ASP A 322 -9.49 2.57 33.38
N LEU A 323 -9.41 3.77 32.80
CA LEU A 323 -8.13 4.46 32.54
C LEU A 323 -7.32 4.69 33.82
N ALA A 324 -7.99 4.93 34.95
CA ALA A 324 -7.35 5.09 36.26
C ALA A 324 -6.85 3.76 36.88
N ALA A 325 -7.28 2.61 36.36
CA ALA A 325 -6.91 1.27 36.85
C ALA A 325 -6.67 0.28 35.72
N PRO A 326 -5.66 0.50 34.86
CA PRO A 326 -5.50 -0.22 33.61
C PRO A 326 -4.90 -1.63 33.77
N SER A 327 -4.65 -2.10 34.99
CA SER A 327 -4.06 -3.41 35.26
C SER A 327 -4.97 -4.56 34.83
N ARG A 328 -4.35 -5.68 34.38
CA ARG A 328 -5.04 -6.85 33.82
C ARG A 328 -6.11 -7.44 34.72
N ASP A 329 -5.97 -7.34 36.02
CA ASP A 329 -6.95 -7.86 36.98
C ASP A 329 -8.30 -7.14 36.92
N HIS A 330 -8.36 -5.97 36.32
CA HIS A 330 -9.58 -5.19 36.10
C HIS A 330 -10.18 -5.33 34.69
N TRP A 331 -9.53 -6.08 33.79
CA TRP A 331 -10.03 -6.25 32.44
C TRP A 331 -11.33 -7.06 32.42
N ARG A 332 -12.31 -6.54 31.72
CA ARG A 332 -13.61 -7.16 31.51
C ARG A 332 -13.80 -7.41 30.02
N GLU A 333 -14.05 -8.64 29.59
CA GLU A 333 -14.43 -8.91 28.22
C GLU A 333 -15.77 -8.24 27.91
N VAL A 334 -15.82 -7.35 26.91
CA VAL A 334 -17.02 -6.63 26.50
C VAL A 334 -17.53 -7.12 25.14
N ILE A 335 -16.67 -7.43 24.21
CA ILE A 335 -17.03 -8.06 22.94
C ILE A 335 -16.24 -9.36 22.81
N PRO A 336 -16.88 -10.53 22.95
CA PRO A 336 -16.23 -11.82 22.83
C PRO A 336 -15.91 -12.15 21.35
N GLN A 337 -14.96 -13.05 21.15
CA GLN A 337 -14.67 -13.64 19.84
C GLN A 337 -15.92 -14.33 19.26
N THR A 338 -16.09 -14.22 17.94
CA THR A 338 -17.13 -14.91 17.17
C THR A 338 -16.51 -15.84 16.11
N ASP A 339 -17.34 -16.40 15.22
CA ASP A 339 -16.88 -17.13 14.03
C ASP A 339 -16.40 -16.19 12.90
N ALA A 340 -16.77 -14.91 12.96
CA ALA A 340 -16.20 -13.85 12.11
C ALA A 340 -14.94 -13.24 12.77
N LEU A 341 -14.02 -12.75 11.98
CA LEU A 341 -12.87 -11.95 12.43
C LEU A 341 -13.37 -10.58 12.91
N LEU A 342 -13.01 -10.16 14.11
CA LEU A 342 -13.17 -8.77 14.56
C LEU A 342 -12.02 -7.95 13.97
N ASP A 343 -12.24 -7.32 12.83
CA ASP A 343 -11.23 -6.60 12.07
C ASP A 343 -10.86 -5.26 12.74
N GLY A 344 -11.84 -4.56 13.29
CA GLY A 344 -11.61 -3.32 14.01
C GLY A 344 -12.85 -2.82 14.74
N PHE A 345 -12.69 -1.73 15.49
CA PHE A 345 -13.83 -1.04 16.11
C PHE A 345 -13.54 0.45 16.32
N ALA A 346 -14.60 1.23 16.44
CA ALA A 346 -14.54 2.64 16.80
C ALA A 346 -15.55 2.94 17.91
N PRO A 347 -15.18 3.70 18.95
CA PRO A 347 -16.11 4.23 19.94
C PRO A 347 -16.81 5.48 19.37
N VAL A 348 -18.12 5.44 19.22
CA VAL A 348 -18.92 6.51 18.61
C VAL A 348 -20.17 6.78 19.42
N GLY A 349 -20.38 8.01 19.89
CA GLY A 349 -21.61 8.43 20.58
C GLY A 349 -21.95 7.60 21.80
N GLY A 350 -20.95 7.22 22.59
CA GLY A 350 -21.14 6.38 23.78
C GLY A 350 -21.40 4.89 23.46
N LYS A 351 -21.12 4.45 22.23
CA LYS A 351 -21.31 3.07 21.78
C LYS A 351 -20.02 2.51 21.18
N LEU A 352 -19.94 1.19 21.03
CA LEU A 352 -18.88 0.52 20.30
C LEU A 352 -19.41 0.09 18.93
N VAL A 353 -18.82 0.57 17.86
CA VAL A 353 -19.13 0.16 16.50
C VAL A 353 -18.01 -0.76 16.04
N ALA A 354 -18.31 -2.04 15.84
CA ALA A 354 -17.34 -3.06 15.48
C ALA A 354 -17.52 -3.48 14.03
N GLU A 355 -16.41 -3.60 13.34
CA GLU A 355 -16.30 -4.15 11.99
C GLU A 355 -15.83 -5.59 12.09
N TYR A 356 -16.54 -6.48 11.40
CA TYR A 356 -16.21 -7.89 11.31
C TYR A 356 -15.97 -8.27 9.85
N LEU A 357 -15.10 -9.24 9.63
CA LEU A 357 -14.99 -9.94 8.35
C LEU A 357 -15.59 -11.34 8.48
N HIS A 358 -16.61 -11.60 7.68
CA HIS A 358 -17.18 -12.92 7.51
C HIS A 358 -16.91 -13.38 6.06
N ASP A 359 -16.11 -14.44 5.91
CA ASP A 359 -15.63 -14.90 4.60
C ASP A 359 -15.05 -13.74 3.75
N ALA A 360 -14.18 -12.94 4.37
CA ALA A 360 -13.50 -11.78 3.75
C ALA A 360 -14.45 -10.68 3.24
N THR A 361 -15.64 -10.53 3.82
CA THR A 361 -16.57 -9.42 3.55
C THR A 361 -17.01 -8.75 4.85
N SER A 362 -17.18 -7.43 4.82
CA SER A 362 -17.47 -6.66 6.03
C SER A 362 -18.90 -6.85 6.53
N GLU A 363 -19.04 -6.93 7.85
CA GLU A 363 -20.26 -6.76 8.63
C GLU A 363 -20.02 -5.69 9.70
N ILE A 364 -20.98 -4.78 9.91
CA ILE A 364 -20.88 -3.77 10.96
C ILE A 364 -21.93 -4.06 12.05
N LYS A 365 -21.48 -4.09 13.32
CA LYS A 365 -22.35 -4.25 14.51
C LYS A 365 -22.13 -3.11 15.49
N ILE A 366 -23.22 -2.60 16.04
CA ILE A 366 -23.24 -1.51 17.02
C ILE A 366 -23.65 -2.09 18.36
N PHE A 367 -22.83 -1.87 19.38
CA PHE A 367 -23.03 -2.35 20.75
C PHE A 367 -23.13 -1.16 21.71
N ASP A 368 -23.75 -1.39 22.86
CA ASP A 368 -23.59 -0.49 24.01
C ASP A 368 -22.11 -0.53 24.48
N ALA A 369 -21.71 0.45 25.28
CA ALA A 369 -20.33 0.55 25.80
C ALA A 369 -19.87 -0.68 26.62
N ASP A 370 -20.84 -1.43 27.18
CA ASP A 370 -20.61 -2.68 27.91
C ASP A 370 -20.64 -3.95 27.03
N GLY A 371 -20.74 -3.79 25.71
CA GLY A 371 -20.76 -4.86 24.73
C GLY A 371 -22.12 -5.55 24.55
N LYS A 372 -23.16 -5.04 25.18
CA LYS A 372 -24.53 -5.60 25.05
C LYS A 372 -25.31 -4.97 23.90
N ASN A 373 -26.53 -5.49 23.67
CA ASN A 373 -27.52 -4.95 22.74
C ASN A 373 -27.02 -4.78 21.31
N ALA A 374 -26.29 -5.79 20.80
CA ALA A 374 -25.76 -5.79 19.44
C ALA A 374 -26.83 -5.54 18.38
N LYS A 375 -26.59 -4.59 17.49
CA LYS A 375 -27.44 -4.25 16.36
C LYS A 375 -26.62 -4.21 15.08
N SER A 376 -27.03 -4.96 14.05
CA SER A 376 -26.37 -4.91 12.75
C SER A 376 -26.72 -3.64 11.99
N LEU A 377 -25.72 -3.02 11.34
CA LEU A 377 -25.91 -1.97 10.36
C LEU A 377 -25.89 -2.64 8.98
N PRO A 378 -26.99 -2.59 8.21
CA PRO A 378 -27.04 -3.25 6.92
C PRO A 378 -26.15 -2.54 5.90
N LEU A 379 -25.33 -3.32 5.20
CA LEU A 379 -24.50 -2.85 4.09
C LEU A 379 -25.20 -3.07 2.74
N PRO A 380 -24.85 -2.30 1.68
CA PRO A 380 -25.55 -2.35 0.39
C PRO A 380 -25.48 -3.70 -0.33
N SER A 381 -24.38 -4.41 -0.22
CA SER A 381 -24.13 -5.71 -0.85
C SER A 381 -22.92 -6.40 -0.21
N LEU A 382 -22.46 -7.50 -0.78
CA LEU A 382 -21.15 -8.08 -0.50
C LEU A 382 -20.06 -7.06 -0.86
N GLY A 383 -19.17 -6.75 0.08
CA GLY A 383 -18.13 -5.74 -0.10
C GLY A 383 -17.34 -5.46 1.17
N SER A 384 -16.66 -4.35 1.16
CA SER A 384 -15.80 -3.88 2.24
C SER A 384 -16.34 -2.58 2.83
N ALA A 385 -16.25 -2.44 4.14
CA ALA A 385 -16.58 -1.22 4.84
C ALA A 385 -15.40 -0.72 5.67
N THR A 386 -15.36 0.57 5.95
CA THR A 386 -14.45 1.20 6.91
C THR A 386 -15.23 2.23 7.70
N ILE A 387 -15.06 2.26 9.00
CA ILE A 387 -15.81 3.10 9.92
C ILE A 387 -14.96 4.22 10.53
N THR A 388 -15.57 5.34 10.87
CA THR A 388 -14.95 6.41 11.66
C THR A 388 -16.01 7.17 12.45
N GLY A 389 -15.62 7.73 13.57
CA GLY A 389 -16.45 8.56 14.43
C GLY A 389 -15.73 8.89 15.71
N ARG A 390 -16.43 9.50 16.68
CA ARG A 390 -15.85 9.90 17.97
C ARG A 390 -16.79 9.54 19.13
N TRP A 391 -16.20 9.28 20.29
CA TRP A 391 -16.97 9.00 21.50
C TRP A 391 -17.97 10.10 21.86
N GLU A 392 -17.57 11.36 21.72
CA GLU A 392 -18.39 12.53 22.08
C GLU A 392 -19.41 12.93 20.99
N SER A 393 -19.40 12.30 19.80
CA SER A 393 -20.31 12.62 18.69
C SER A 393 -21.18 11.43 18.32
N PRO A 394 -22.50 11.58 18.14
CA PRO A 394 -23.37 10.49 17.69
C PRO A 394 -23.26 10.20 16.19
N GLU A 395 -22.40 10.91 15.47
CA GLU A 395 -22.24 10.78 14.03
C GLU A 395 -21.22 9.67 13.71
N LEU A 396 -21.71 8.58 13.12
CA LEU A 396 -20.89 7.52 12.54
C LEU A 396 -20.77 7.76 11.04
N PHE A 397 -19.55 7.78 10.53
CA PHE A 397 -19.31 7.74 9.09
C PHE A 397 -18.76 6.36 8.71
N TYR A 398 -19.19 5.85 7.54
CA TYR A 398 -18.62 4.64 6.99
C TYR A 398 -18.50 4.74 5.47
N ALA A 399 -17.41 4.23 4.94
CA ALA A 399 -17.24 3.99 3.51
C ALA A 399 -17.68 2.57 3.19
N PHE A 400 -18.33 2.37 2.04
CA PHE A 400 -18.62 1.05 1.51
C PHE A 400 -18.17 0.97 0.05
N THR A 401 -17.58 -0.15 -0.32
CA THR A 401 -17.10 -0.42 -1.68
C THR A 401 -17.19 -1.91 -2.04
N SER A 402 -17.25 -2.22 -3.32
CA SER A 402 -17.10 -3.57 -3.85
C SER A 402 -16.58 -3.48 -5.29
N PHE A 403 -16.20 -4.57 -5.93
CA PHE A 403 -15.70 -4.56 -7.30
C PHE A 403 -16.66 -3.85 -8.29
N ASN A 404 -17.96 -4.05 -8.15
CA ASN A 404 -18.99 -3.41 -8.97
C ASN A 404 -19.77 -2.30 -8.22
N TYR A 405 -19.33 -1.92 -7.04
CA TYR A 405 -19.97 -0.87 -6.26
C TYR A 405 -18.94 0.24 -5.96
N PRO A 406 -18.97 1.35 -6.73
CA PRO A 406 -18.06 2.48 -6.51
C PRO A 406 -18.17 3.01 -5.08
N THR A 407 -17.03 3.36 -4.49
CA THR A 407 -16.93 3.80 -3.10
C THR A 407 -17.99 4.86 -2.79
N THR A 408 -18.77 4.61 -1.77
CA THR A 408 -19.82 5.51 -1.27
C THR A 408 -19.60 5.72 0.22
N ASN A 409 -19.48 6.97 0.63
CA ASN A 409 -19.38 7.36 2.02
C ASN A 409 -20.80 7.65 2.56
N PHE A 410 -21.11 7.08 3.69
CA PHE A 410 -22.36 7.23 4.38
C PHE A 410 -22.15 7.91 5.72
N GLU A 411 -23.16 8.68 6.12
CA GLU A 411 -23.35 9.14 7.48
C GLU A 411 -24.47 8.31 8.13
N TYR A 412 -24.26 7.84 9.34
CA TYR A 412 -25.27 7.13 10.13
C TYR A 412 -25.44 7.82 11.48
N ASP A 413 -26.65 8.23 11.76
CA ASP A 413 -27.04 8.84 13.03
C ASP A 413 -27.44 7.74 14.02
N LEU A 414 -26.62 7.56 15.05
CA LEU A 414 -26.84 6.54 16.09
C LEU A 414 -28.13 6.74 16.89
N ALA A 415 -28.59 7.98 17.05
CA ALA A 415 -29.79 8.29 17.81
C ALA A 415 -31.07 7.92 17.05
N THR A 416 -31.09 8.20 15.74
CA THR A 416 -32.29 7.96 14.90
C THR A 416 -32.19 6.67 14.09
N SER A 417 -31.04 6.02 14.05
CA SER A 417 -30.73 4.84 13.22
C SER A 417 -30.97 5.08 11.71
N LYS A 418 -30.71 6.28 11.23
CA LYS A 418 -30.88 6.63 9.81
C LYS A 418 -29.52 6.79 9.14
N SER A 419 -29.43 6.22 7.94
CA SER A 419 -28.26 6.39 7.05
C SER A 419 -28.59 7.36 5.95
N ALA A 420 -27.61 8.20 5.58
CA ALA A 420 -27.65 9.11 4.43
C ALA A 420 -26.34 9.02 3.66
N ILE A 421 -26.38 9.26 2.36
CA ILE A 421 -25.16 9.36 1.57
C ILE A 421 -24.47 10.68 1.88
N TRP A 422 -23.23 10.62 2.36
CA TRP A 422 -22.34 11.76 2.52
C TRP A 422 -21.69 12.16 1.20
N SER A 423 -21.11 11.20 0.49
CA SER A 423 -20.53 11.37 -0.86
C SER A 423 -20.49 10.03 -1.58
N LYS A 424 -20.48 10.05 -2.91
CA LYS A 424 -20.35 8.83 -3.72
C LYS A 424 -19.57 9.10 -5.00
N LEU A 425 -18.84 8.10 -5.48
CA LEU A 425 -18.27 8.13 -6.82
C LEU A 425 -19.37 8.00 -7.87
N SER A 426 -19.39 8.91 -8.84
CA SER A 426 -20.33 8.87 -9.97
C SER A 426 -19.57 8.45 -11.23
N VAL A 427 -19.45 7.17 -11.46
CA VAL A 427 -18.65 6.60 -12.56
C VAL A 427 -19.51 6.20 -13.75
N PRO A 428 -19.03 6.35 -15.00
CA PRO A 428 -19.76 5.99 -16.20
C PRO A 428 -19.69 4.45 -16.46
N MET A 429 -20.27 3.67 -15.54
CA MET A 429 -20.44 2.22 -15.65
C MET A 429 -21.81 1.80 -15.14
N ASP A 430 -22.34 0.70 -15.66
CA ASP A 430 -23.52 0.04 -15.11
C ASP A 430 -23.11 -1.11 -14.18
N PRO A 431 -23.28 -0.97 -12.85
CA PRO A 431 -22.93 -2.03 -11.90
C PRO A 431 -23.65 -3.35 -12.16
N ALA A 432 -24.86 -3.30 -12.73
CA ALA A 432 -25.67 -4.49 -13.02
C ALA A 432 -25.09 -5.33 -14.17
N SER A 433 -24.17 -4.78 -14.97
CA SER A 433 -23.49 -5.49 -16.05
C SER A 433 -22.42 -6.47 -15.56
N PHE A 434 -22.01 -6.38 -14.30
CA PHE A 434 -20.94 -7.18 -13.73
C PHE A 434 -21.45 -8.16 -12.67
N GLU A 435 -20.66 -9.18 -12.42
CA GLU A 435 -20.90 -10.21 -11.40
C GLU A 435 -19.68 -10.33 -10.50
N THR A 436 -19.93 -10.34 -9.20
CA THR A 436 -18.95 -10.67 -8.17
C THR A 436 -19.36 -12.00 -7.55
N ARG A 437 -18.45 -12.95 -7.48
CA ARG A 437 -18.66 -14.26 -6.85
C ARG A 437 -17.52 -14.57 -5.91
N GLN A 438 -17.82 -15.25 -4.81
CA GLN A 438 -16.81 -15.92 -4.00
C GLN A 438 -16.83 -17.41 -4.32
N VAL A 439 -15.66 -17.97 -4.53
CA VAL A 439 -15.43 -19.40 -4.78
C VAL A 439 -14.41 -19.93 -3.77
N TRP A 440 -14.35 -21.27 -3.66
CA TRP A 440 -13.40 -21.93 -2.77
C TRP A 440 -12.66 -23.01 -3.53
N TYR A 441 -11.37 -23.11 -3.29
CA TYR A 441 -10.52 -24.16 -3.86
C TYR A 441 -9.68 -24.83 -2.76
N ARG A 442 -8.95 -25.86 -3.13
CA ARG A 442 -8.04 -26.53 -2.21
C ARG A 442 -6.60 -26.27 -2.59
N SER A 443 -5.83 -25.84 -1.62
CA SER A 443 -4.38 -25.77 -1.72
C SER A 443 -3.76 -27.17 -1.80
N LYS A 444 -2.47 -27.23 -2.09
CA LYS A 444 -1.68 -28.46 -2.23
C LYS A 444 -1.74 -29.37 -1.00
N ASP A 445 -1.83 -28.82 0.19
CA ASP A 445 -1.97 -29.57 1.46
C ASP A 445 -3.41 -29.89 1.83
N GLY A 446 -4.38 -29.53 0.96
CA GLY A 446 -5.81 -29.74 1.18
C GLY A 446 -6.52 -28.60 1.91
N THR A 447 -5.80 -27.57 2.38
CA THR A 447 -6.40 -26.37 3.00
C THR A 447 -7.38 -25.72 2.05
N ARG A 448 -8.56 -25.35 2.57
CA ARG A 448 -9.59 -24.67 1.82
C ARG A 448 -9.32 -23.17 1.81
N VAL A 449 -9.21 -22.58 0.62
CA VAL A 449 -8.88 -21.16 0.40
C VAL A 449 -10.00 -20.51 -0.40
N SER A 450 -10.42 -19.30 -0.03
CA SER A 450 -11.41 -18.52 -0.76
C SER A 450 -10.76 -17.65 -1.82
N MET A 451 -11.54 -17.26 -2.81
CA MET A 451 -11.13 -16.35 -3.88
C MET A 451 -12.35 -15.60 -4.39
N PHE A 452 -12.22 -14.29 -4.59
CA PHE A 452 -13.23 -13.52 -5.29
C PHE A 452 -12.99 -13.56 -6.79
N LEU A 453 -14.09 -13.60 -7.55
CA LEU A 453 -14.08 -13.50 -9.01
C LEU A 453 -14.96 -12.32 -9.41
N PHE A 454 -14.44 -11.46 -10.27
CA PHE A 454 -15.13 -10.32 -10.82
C PHE A 454 -15.05 -10.33 -12.35
N TYR A 455 -16.19 -10.23 -13.03
CA TYR A 455 -16.27 -10.30 -14.48
C TYR A 455 -17.59 -9.73 -15.02
N LYS A 456 -17.64 -9.46 -16.32
CA LYS A 456 -18.88 -9.06 -17.01
C LYS A 456 -19.85 -10.23 -17.13
N LYS A 457 -21.14 -10.02 -16.82
CA LYS A 457 -22.18 -11.04 -16.93
C LYS A 457 -22.22 -11.71 -18.30
N GLY A 458 -22.57 -12.99 -18.32
CA GLY A 458 -22.61 -13.80 -19.54
C GLY A 458 -21.27 -14.45 -19.90
N LEU A 459 -20.33 -14.51 -18.98
CA LEU A 459 -19.06 -15.23 -19.14
C LEU A 459 -19.28 -16.67 -19.55
N LYS A 460 -18.54 -17.14 -20.55
CA LYS A 460 -18.52 -18.54 -20.96
C LYS A 460 -17.34 -19.27 -20.34
N LEU A 461 -17.59 -20.38 -19.68
CA LEU A 461 -16.55 -21.24 -19.10
C LEU A 461 -16.06 -22.25 -20.15
N ASP A 462 -15.36 -21.76 -21.16
CA ASP A 462 -14.80 -22.55 -22.27
C ASP A 462 -13.26 -22.70 -22.18
N GLY A 463 -12.66 -22.16 -21.13
CA GLY A 463 -11.22 -22.19 -20.90
C GLY A 463 -10.42 -21.15 -21.67
N ASN A 464 -11.05 -20.16 -22.29
CA ASN A 464 -10.35 -19.19 -23.17
C ASN A 464 -10.42 -17.74 -22.69
N ASN A 465 -11.05 -17.44 -21.55
CA ASN A 465 -11.10 -16.08 -21.07
C ASN A 465 -9.72 -15.63 -20.55
N PRO A 466 -9.33 -14.38 -20.77
CA PRO A 466 -8.17 -13.82 -20.11
C PRO A 466 -8.47 -13.70 -18.60
N VAL A 467 -7.58 -14.21 -17.76
CA VAL A 467 -7.70 -14.12 -16.31
C VAL A 467 -6.51 -13.37 -15.76
N LEU A 468 -6.77 -12.42 -14.86
CA LEU A 468 -5.79 -11.73 -14.05
C LEU A 468 -5.99 -12.17 -12.60
N LEU A 469 -5.07 -12.98 -12.09
CA LEU A 469 -5.07 -13.48 -10.73
C LEU A 469 -4.19 -12.59 -9.85
N SER A 470 -4.74 -12.13 -8.73
CA SER A 470 -4.10 -11.33 -7.68
C SER A 470 -4.17 -12.03 -6.34
N GLY A 471 -3.40 -11.55 -5.38
CA GLY A 471 -3.38 -11.94 -3.99
C GLY A 471 -2.22 -11.27 -3.26
N TYR A 472 -2.24 -11.30 -1.92
CA TYR A 472 -1.20 -10.71 -1.11
C TYR A 472 -0.49 -11.73 -0.21
N GLY A 473 -1.19 -12.31 0.78
CA GLY A 473 -0.74 -13.42 1.62
C GLY A 473 0.44 -13.06 2.52
N GLY A 474 0.31 -12.05 3.37
CA GLY A 474 1.29 -11.68 4.37
C GLY A 474 0.85 -10.54 5.27
N PHE A 475 1.55 -10.37 6.40
CA PHE A 475 1.38 -9.23 7.31
C PHE A 475 -0.01 -9.06 7.90
N ASP A 476 -0.81 -10.13 7.99
CA ASP A 476 -2.20 -10.07 8.47
C ASP A 476 -3.11 -9.15 7.62
N VAL A 477 -2.71 -8.85 6.37
CA VAL A 477 -3.48 -7.99 5.45
C VAL A 477 -4.65 -8.75 4.87
N ASN A 478 -5.84 -8.15 4.97
CA ASN A 478 -7.08 -8.69 4.43
C ASN A 478 -7.31 -8.29 2.97
N GLU A 479 -7.39 -9.24 2.06
CA GLU A 479 -7.84 -9.00 0.69
C GLU A 479 -9.38 -9.06 0.64
N THR A 480 -9.99 -7.90 0.45
CA THR A 480 -11.45 -7.72 0.48
C THR A 480 -11.94 -7.00 -0.78
N PRO A 481 -13.21 -7.16 -1.21
CA PRO A 481 -13.67 -6.56 -2.46
C PRO A 481 -13.62 -5.03 -2.45
N TYR A 482 -12.99 -4.42 -3.46
CA TYR A 482 -12.93 -2.97 -3.61
C TYR A 482 -13.07 -2.53 -5.08
N TYR A 483 -13.57 -1.31 -5.28
CA TYR A 483 -13.70 -0.71 -6.60
C TYR A 483 -12.36 -0.22 -7.12
N ALA A 484 -11.96 -0.67 -8.32
CA ALA A 484 -10.79 -0.16 -9.01
C ALA A 484 -11.05 0.01 -10.52
N PRO A 485 -10.78 1.18 -11.13
CA PRO A 485 -10.96 1.42 -12.55
C PRO A 485 -10.27 0.41 -13.47
N ALA A 486 -9.06 -0.04 -13.11
CA ALA A 486 -8.32 -1.03 -13.88
C ALA A 486 -9.06 -2.38 -13.98
N GLN A 487 -9.71 -2.81 -12.89
CA GLN A 487 -10.50 -4.06 -12.85
C GLN A 487 -11.75 -3.94 -13.74
N ILE A 488 -12.38 -2.75 -13.78
CA ILE A 488 -13.51 -2.47 -14.67
C ILE A 488 -13.09 -2.57 -16.13
N VAL A 489 -11.98 -1.90 -16.51
CA VAL A 489 -11.46 -1.98 -17.89
C VAL A 489 -11.11 -3.41 -18.25
N TRP A 490 -10.49 -4.17 -17.32
CA TRP A 490 -10.18 -5.58 -17.52
C TRP A 490 -11.44 -6.42 -17.83
N ALA A 491 -12.49 -6.26 -17.01
CA ALA A 491 -13.75 -6.99 -17.18
C ALA A 491 -14.53 -6.56 -18.44
N GLU A 492 -14.48 -5.28 -18.82
CA GLU A 492 -15.08 -4.75 -20.06
C GLU A 492 -14.47 -5.41 -21.31
N HIS A 493 -13.18 -5.76 -21.25
CA HIS A 493 -12.47 -6.50 -22.32
C HIS A 493 -12.65 -8.03 -22.25
N GLY A 494 -13.63 -8.51 -21.47
CA GLY A 494 -13.96 -9.94 -21.33
C GLY A 494 -13.03 -10.69 -20.37
N GLY A 495 -12.25 -9.97 -19.57
CA GLY A 495 -11.38 -10.54 -18.56
C GLY A 495 -12.12 -10.95 -17.30
N VAL A 496 -11.56 -11.93 -16.58
CA VAL A 496 -11.91 -12.28 -15.21
C VAL A 496 -10.81 -11.76 -14.31
N PHE A 497 -11.16 -10.93 -13.32
CA PHE A 497 -10.27 -10.60 -12.22
C PHE A 497 -10.52 -11.59 -11.09
N ALA A 498 -9.47 -12.20 -10.57
CA ALA A 498 -9.51 -13.17 -9.49
C ALA A 498 -8.61 -12.68 -8.36
N ASP A 499 -9.14 -12.62 -7.13
CA ASP A 499 -8.42 -12.15 -5.95
C ASP A 499 -8.48 -13.20 -4.86
N ALA A 500 -7.33 -13.78 -4.50
CA ALA A 500 -7.24 -14.96 -3.64
C ALA A 500 -6.88 -14.56 -2.20
N ASN A 501 -7.68 -15.04 -1.24
CA ASN A 501 -7.49 -14.83 0.21
C ASN A 501 -6.48 -15.85 0.75
N LEU A 502 -5.21 -15.60 0.54
CA LEU A 502 -4.13 -16.54 0.81
C LEU A 502 -3.78 -16.62 2.29
N ARG A 503 -3.29 -17.77 2.76
CA ARG A 503 -2.65 -17.84 4.09
C ARG A 503 -1.55 -16.78 4.21
N GLY A 504 -1.35 -16.27 5.42
CA GLY A 504 -0.48 -15.11 5.66
C GLY A 504 -1.24 -13.79 5.69
N GLY A 505 -2.43 -13.73 5.07
CA GLY A 505 -3.41 -12.67 5.30
C GLY A 505 -4.17 -12.87 6.62
N GLY A 506 -5.06 -11.92 6.95
CA GLY A 506 -5.80 -11.88 8.20
C GLY A 506 -7.25 -12.37 8.14
N GLU A 507 -7.81 -12.63 6.95
CA GLU A 507 -9.24 -12.79 6.71
C GLU A 507 -9.93 -13.83 7.60
N TYR A 508 -9.16 -14.80 8.09
CA TYR A 508 -9.64 -15.87 8.98
C TYR A 508 -8.97 -15.85 10.36
N GLY A 509 -8.31 -14.74 10.71
CA GLY A 509 -7.67 -14.46 11.99
C GLY A 509 -6.23 -14.95 12.08
N GLU A 510 -5.62 -14.77 13.26
CA GLU A 510 -4.19 -14.93 13.52
C GLU A 510 -3.64 -16.32 13.10
N GLN A 511 -4.43 -17.39 13.24
CA GLN A 511 -3.99 -18.72 12.79
C GLN A 511 -3.81 -18.82 11.28
N TRP A 512 -4.57 -18.03 10.52
CA TRP A 512 -4.46 -17.92 9.06
C TRP A 512 -3.19 -17.17 8.68
N HIS A 513 -2.90 -16.07 9.38
CA HIS A 513 -1.65 -15.32 9.25
C HIS A 513 -0.43 -16.20 9.56
N GLN A 514 -0.40 -16.81 10.73
CA GLN A 514 0.70 -17.68 11.15
C GLN A 514 0.92 -18.92 10.27
N ALA A 515 -0.09 -19.33 9.51
CA ALA A 515 0.04 -20.41 8.54
C ALA A 515 0.77 -20.00 7.26
N GLY A 516 1.05 -18.70 7.06
CA GLY A 516 1.72 -18.14 5.89
C GLY A 516 3.00 -17.36 6.18
N MET A 517 3.51 -17.32 7.41
CA MET A 517 4.71 -16.58 7.78
C MET A 517 5.91 -17.49 8.10
N LEU A 518 7.12 -16.89 8.14
CA LEU A 518 8.39 -17.58 8.49
C LEU A 518 8.59 -18.88 7.68
N ALA A 519 8.86 -19.98 8.37
CA ALA A 519 9.09 -21.29 7.74
C ALA A 519 7.86 -21.82 6.98
N LYS A 520 6.68 -21.25 7.20
CA LYS A 520 5.44 -21.65 6.52
C LYS A 520 5.13 -20.78 5.30
N LYS A 521 5.97 -19.79 4.94
CA LYS A 521 5.73 -18.87 3.82
C LYS A 521 5.50 -19.59 2.48
N GLN A 522 6.02 -20.81 2.29
CA GLN A 522 5.75 -21.61 1.11
C GLN A 522 4.25 -21.94 0.93
N ASN A 523 3.47 -22.01 2.01
CA ASN A 523 2.03 -22.24 1.92
C ASN A 523 1.31 -21.14 1.13
N VAL A 524 1.76 -19.90 1.25
CA VAL A 524 1.22 -18.75 0.50
C VAL A 524 1.39 -18.97 -1.02
N PHE A 525 2.58 -19.39 -1.43
CA PHE A 525 2.89 -19.63 -2.84
C PHE A 525 2.15 -20.88 -3.36
N ASP A 526 2.03 -21.93 -2.53
CA ASP A 526 1.26 -23.13 -2.88
C ASP A 526 -0.24 -22.80 -3.01
N ASP A 527 -0.80 -21.96 -2.14
CA ASP A 527 -2.20 -21.45 -2.24
C ASP A 527 -2.43 -20.71 -3.56
N PHE A 528 -1.51 -19.81 -3.92
CA PHE A 528 -1.63 -18.98 -5.13
C PHE A 528 -1.47 -19.80 -6.41
N ILE A 529 -0.55 -20.75 -6.44
CA ILE A 529 -0.38 -21.69 -7.55
C ILE A 529 -1.64 -22.54 -7.72
N ALA A 530 -2.20 -23.05 -6.61
CA ALA A 530 -3.44 -23.80 -6.62
C ALA A 530 -4.65 -22.99 -7.10
N ALA A 531 -4.70 -21.65 -6.81
CA ALA A 531 -5.71 -20.76 -7.37
C ALA A 531 -5.65 -20.74 -8.91
N GLY A 532 -4.44 -20.59 -9.47
CA GLY A 532 -4.25 -20.66 -10.93
C GLY A 532 -4.64 -22.01 -11.54
N GLU A 533 -4.29 -23.11 -10.89
CA GLU A 533 -4.68 -24.47 -11.31
C GLU A 533 -6.20 -24.67 -11.24
N TYR A 534 -6.85 -24.17 -10.18
CA TYR A 534 -8.32 -24.19 -10.05
C TYR A 534 -9.01 -23.43 -11.18
N LEU A 535 -8.54 -22.22 -11.51
CA LEU A 535 -9.12 -21.40 -12.59
C LEU A 535 -9.02 -22.09 -13.95
N ILE A 536 -7.98 -22.87 -14.20
CA ILE A 536 -7.83 -23.69 -15.41
C ILE A 536 -8.75 -24.91 -15.36
N ALA A 537 -8.79 -25.64 -14.24
CA ALA A 537 -9.61 -26.84 -14.09
C ALA A 537 -11.11 -26.55 -14.24
N GLU A 538 -11.57 -25.40 -13.68
CA GLU A 538 -12.96 -24.94 -13.77
C GLU A 538 -13.28 -24.22 -15.09
N LYS A 539 -12.35 -24.24 -16.05
CA LYS A 539 -12.50 -23.66 -17.40
C LYS A 539 -12.76 -22.15 -17.42
N TYR A 540 -12.30 -21.43 -16.42
CA TYR A 540 -12.23 -19.98 -16.52
C TYR A 540 -11.19 -19.57 -17.56
N THR A 541 -10.06 -20.27 -17.63
CA THR A 541 -8.91 -19.90 -18.46
C THR A 541 -8.05 -21.13 -18.84
N ASN A 542 -6.90 -20.87 -19.44
CA ASN A 542 -5.80 -21.80 -19.65
C ASN A 542 -4.45 -21.09 -19.44
N SER A 543 -3.33 -21.81 -19.37
CA SER A 543 -2.00 -21.23 -19.10
C SER A 543 -1.53 -20.18 -20.12
N SER A 544 -2.10 -20.17 -21.34
CA SER A 544 -1.79 -19.12 -22.34
C SER A 544 -2.62 -17.84 -22.17
N LYS A 545 -3.62 -17.85 -21.30
CA LYS A 545 -4.54 -16.76 -21.00
C LYS A 545 -4.57 -16.37 -19.51
N LEU A 546 -3.75 -17.01 -18.67
CA LEU A 546 -3.60 -16.69 -17.25
C LEU A 546 -2.43 -15.75 -17.03
N ALA A 547 -2.73 -14.57 -16.47
CA ALA A 547 -1.74 -13.61 -15.98
C ALA A 547 -1.87 -13.44 -14.46
N ILE A 548 -0.79 -12.97 -13.84
CA ILE A 548 -0.74 -12.68 -12.41
C ILE A 548 -0.25 -11.25 -12.15
N VAL A 549 -0.73 -10.65 -11.08
CA VAL A 549 -0.31 -9.31 -10.63
C VAL A 549 -0.18 -9.28 -9.11
N GLY A 550 0.79 -8.54 -8.61
CA GLY A 550 0.96 -8.28 -7.19
C GLY A 550 2.00 -7.21 -6.94
N GLY A 551 1.80 -6.47 -5.85
CA GLY A 551 2.71 -5.42 -5.39
C GLY A 551 3.24 -5.67 -3.98
N SER A 552 4.40 -5.11 -3.63
CA SER A 552 4.98 -5.24 -2.29
C SER A 552 5.22 -6.73 -1.92
N ASN A 553 4.66 -7.22 -0.82
CA ASN A 553 4.62 -8.66 -0.51
C ASN A 553 3.91 -9.48 -1.62
N GLY A 554 2.87 -8.91 -2.28
CA GLY A 554 2.27 -9.50 -3.48
C GLY A 554 3.25 -9.57 -4.66
N GLY A 555 4.24 -8.69 -4.72
CA GLY A 555 5.37 -8.79 -5.66
C GLY A 555 6.31 -9.95 -5.34
N LEU A 556 6.58 -10.23 -4.06
CA LEU A 556 7.25 -11.47 -3.64
C LEU A 556 6.45 -12.71 -4.08
N LEU A 557 5.14 -12.70 -3.88
CA LEU A 557 4.21 -13.75 -4.31
C LEU A 557 4.34 -14.03 -5.81
N VAL A 558 4.28 -12.98 -6.64
CA VAL A 558 4.43 -13.08 -8.09
C VAL A 558 5.81 -13.61 -8.46
N GLY A 559 6.87 -13.06 -7.87
CA GLY A 559 8.26 -13.52 -8.11
C GLY A 559 8.47 -14.99 -7.78
N ALA A 560 7.93 -15.46 -6.64
CA ALA A 560 7.99 -16.86 -6.25
C ALA A 560 7.15 -17.75 -7.20
N ALA A 561 5.96 -17.31 -7.59
CA ALA A 561 5.11 -18.06 -8.50
C ALA A 561 5.76 -18.28 -9.87
N ILE A 562 6.34 -17.23 -10.49
CA ILE A 562 6.97 -17.35 -11.80
C ILE A 562 8.29 -18.12 -11.78
N THR A 563 9.01 -18.17 -10.65
CA THR A 563 10.24 -18.96 -10.53
C THR A 563 9.96 -20.42 -10.20
N GLN A 564 8.87 -20.72 -9.49
CA GLN A 564 8.47 -22.08 -9.14
C GLN A 564 7.64 -22.76 -10.23
N ARG A 565 6.72 -22.02 -10.91
CA ARG A 565 5.81 -22.53 -11.93
C ARG A 565 5.78 -21.61 -13.17
N PRO A 566 6.91 -21.44 -13.87
CA PRO A 566 6.99 -20.62 -15.07
C PRO A 566 6.08 -21.12 -16.22
N ASP A 567 5.66 -22.39 -16.18
CA ASP A 567 4.77 -23.05 -17.14
C ASP A 567 3.30 -22.64 -16.99
N LEU A 568 2.89 -22.23 -15.81
CA LEU A 568 1.50 -22.00 -15.45
C LEU A 568 0.97 -20.65 -15.97
N PHE A 569 1.85 -19.65 -16.10
CA PHE A 569 1.47 -18.27 -16.37
C PHE A 569 1.96 -17.79 -17.73
N ARG A 570 1.15 -17.00 -18.42
CA ARG A 570 1.53 -16.35 -19.69
C ARG A 570 2.26 -15.04 -19.46
N ALA A 571 1.78 -14.25 -18.50
CA ALA A 571 2.31 -12.94 -18.16
C ALA A 571 2.27 -12.68 -16.67
N ALA A 572 3.14 -11.78 -16.19
CA ALA A 572 3.22 -11.37 -14.80
C ALA A 572 3.52 -9.87 -14.70
N VAL A 573 2.86 -9.18 -13.76
CA VAL A 573 3.19 -7.82 -13.33
C VAL A 573 3.64 -7.88 -11.88
N CYS A 574 4.87 -7.45 -11.62
CA CYS A 574 5.56 -7.56 -10.35
C CYS A 574 5.94 -6.14 -9.89
N ALA A 575 5.08 -5.52 -9.08
CA ALA A 575 5.20 -4.11 -8.74
C ALA A 575 5.80 -3.91 -7.34
N TYR A 576 6.78 -3.00 -7.22
CA TYR A 576 7.43 -2.64 -5.95
C TYR A 576 7.84 -3.83 -5.08
N PRO A 577 8.48 -4.87 -5.65
CA PRO A 577 8.54 -6.20 -5.06
C PRO A 577 9.73 -6.43 -4.13
N LEU A 578 9.57 -7.36 -3.17
CA LEU A 578 10.69 -7.99 -2.46
C LEU A 578 11.10 -9.28 -3.19
N LEU A 579 12.31 -9.36 -3.73
CA LEU A 579 12.72 -10.50 -4.56
C LEU A 579 14.04 -11.15 -4.12
N ASP A 580 14.92 -10.39 -3.46
CA ASP A 580 16.13 -10.93 -2.84
C ASP A 580 15.92 -11.08 -1.33
N MET A 581 15.38 -12.23 -0.94
CA MET A 581 15.00 -12.50 0.44
C MET A 581 16.19 -12.84 1.35
N LEU A 582 17.39 -12.94 0.79
CA LEU A 582 18.59 -13.18 1.59
C LEU A 582 19.22 -11.86 2.08
N ARG A 583 18.86 -10.72 1.46
CA ARG A 583 19.48 -9.43 1.75
C ARG A 583 18.47 -8.34 2.12
N TYR A 584 17.15 -8.59 1.99
CA TYR A 584 16.11 -7.57 2.17
C TYR A 584 16.22 -6.83 3.50
N GLN A 585 16.57 -7.50 4.59
CA GLN A 585 16.68 -6.94 5.94
C GLN A 585 17.80 -5.89 6.10
N LYS A 586 18.61 -5.68 5.05
CA LYS A 586 19.71 -4.72 5.04
C LYS A 586 19.31 -3.34 4.49
N PHE A 587 18.09 -3.21 3.94
CA PHE A 587 17.67 -2.04 3.17
C PHE A 587 16.32 -1.52 3.65
N GLU A 588 16.16 -0.19 3.67
CA GLU A 588 14.94 0.55 3.97
C GLU A 588 14.18 -0.05 5.19
N ASP A 589 12.88 -0.34 5.06
CA ASP A 589 12.06 -0.93 6.13
C ASP A 589 12.26 -2.44 6.33
N GLY A 590 13.15 -3.06 5.58
CA GLY A 590 13.44 -4.50 5.68
C GLY A 590 13.66 -5.03 7.09
N PRO A 591 14.34 -4.32 8.02
CA PRO A 591 14.49 -4.76 9.41
C PRO A 591 13.16 -4.98 10.15
N TYR A 592 12.10 -4.21 9.84
CA TYR A 592 10.79 -4.36 10.47
C TYR A 592 10.07 -5.65 10.07
N TRP A 593 10.43 -6.27 8.92
CA TRP A 593 9.76 -7.45 8.37
C TRP A 593 10.40 -8.78 8.79
N ILE A 594 11.41 -8.74 9.65
CA ILE A 594 12.05 -9.97 10.18
C ILE A 594 11.03 -10.81 10.96
N ALA A 595 10.04 -10.22 11.59
CA ALA A 595 8.96 -10.92 12.26
C ALA A 595 8.14 -11.80 11.29
N GLU A 596 7.87 -11.29 10.08
CA GLU A 596 7.09 -11.98 9.04
C GLU A 596 7.92 -13.01 8.25
N TYR A 597 9.15 -12.65 7.86
CA TYR A 597 9.94 -13.48 6.93
C TYR A 597 11.10 -14.21 7.58
N GLY A 598 11.64 -13.70 8.69
CA GLY A 598 12.92 -14.15 9.25
C GLY A 598 14.12 -13.48 8.61
N SER A 599 15.33 -13.76 9.08
CA SER A 599 16.60 -13.21 8.58
C SER A 599 17.54 -14.30 8.08
N ALA A 600 18.18 -14.06 6.94
CA ALA A 600 19.22 -14.96 6.43
C ALA A 600 20.48 -15.01 7.33
N ASP A 601 20.64 -14.06 8.25
CA ASP A 601 21.71 -14.05 9.25
C ASP A 601 21.50 -15.15 10.31
N ASN A 602 20.26 -15.68 10.43
CA ASN A 602 19.96 -16.86 11.26
C ASN A 602 20.06 -18.13 10.40
N PRO A 603 20.95 -19.09 10.72
CA PRO A 603 21.16 -20.27 9.88
C PRO A 603 19.91 -21.13 9.63
N LYS A 604 19.02 -21.23 10.62
CA LYS A 604 17.74 -21.99 10.45
C LYS A 604 16.76 -21.25 9.55
N GLN A 605 16.74 -19.94 9.61
CA GLN A 605 15.85 -19.12 8.80
C GLN A 605 16.39 -18.97 7.37
N PHE A 606 17.70 -18.92 7.19
CA PHE A 606 18.35 -18.98 5.88
C PHE A 606 17.86 -20.18 5.04
N GLU A 607 17.70 -21.35 5.65
CA GLU A 607 17.32 -22.57 4.91
C GLU A 607 15.98 -22.43 4.18
N TYR A 608 14.95 -21.85 4.80
CA TYR A 608 13.68 -21.66 4.12
C TYR A 608 13.66 -20.42 3.24
N LEU A 609 14.32 -19.33 3.63
CA LEU A 609 14.46 -18.11 2.80
C LEU A 609 15.14 -18.45 1.47
N TYR A 610 16.23 -19.20 1.49
CA TYR A 610 16.97 -19.59 0.29
C TYR A 610 16.13 -20.45 -0.67
N LYS A 611 15.26 -21.32 -0.11
CA LYS A 611 14.39 -22.19 -0.92
C LYS A 611 13.36 -21.45 -1.75
N TYR A 612 12.84 -20.33 -1.24
CA TYR A 612 11.80 -19.60 -1.94
C TYR A 612 12.23 -18.22 -2.48
N SER A 613 13.40 -17.69 -2.10
CA SER A 613 13.87 -16.39 -2.56
C SER A 613 13.85 -16.32 -4.10
N PRO A 614 12.97 -15.48 -4.71
CA PRO A 614 12.84 -15.47 -6.17
C PRO A 614 14.16 -15.19 -6.89
N TYR A 615 14.91 -14.20 -6.42
CA TYR A 615 16.21 -13.86 -7.00
C TYR A 615 17.21 -15.05 -6.95
N ALA A 616 17.29 -15.75 -5.82
CA ALA A 616 18.20 -16.89 -5.66
C ALA A 616 17.80 -18.11 -6.50
N THR A 617 16.49 -18.29 -6.77
CA THR A 617 15.93 -19.48 -7.44
C THR A 617 15.76 -19.35 -8.95
N VAL A 618 16.13 -18.22 -9.57
CA VAL A 618 16.17 -18.07 -11.03
C VAL A 618 17.09 -19.12 -11.65
N LYS A 619 16.57 -19.89 -12.62
CA LYS A 619 17.27 -20.98 -13.32
C LYS A 619 17.61 -20.56 -14.75
N ALA A 620 18.87 -20.70 -15.13
CA ALA A 620 19.29 -20.51 -16.50
C ALA A 620 18.61 -21.50 -17.44
N GLY A 621 18.17 -21.02 -18.60
CA GLY A 621 17.48 -21.84 -19.61
C GLY A 621 16.01 -22.11 -19.33
N ALA A 622 15.43 -21.62 -18.23
CA ALA A 622 13.99 -21.71 -18.00
C ALA A 622 13.20 -20.78 -18.94
N LYS A 623 12.00 -21.19 -19.32
CA LYS A 623 11.09 -20.38 -20.14
C LYS A 623 10.16 -19.57 -19.27
N TYR A 624 10.63 -18.41 -18.80
CA TYR A 624 9.83 -17.53 -17.94
C TYR A 624 8.67 -16.88 -18.70
N PRO A 625 7.55 -16.53 -18.01
CA PRO A 625 6.47 -15.74 -18.60
C PRO A 625 6.95 -14.36 -19.02
N ALA A 626 6.19 -13.67 -19.84
CA ALA A 626 6.38 -12.25 -20.05
C ALA A 626 6.24 -11.54 -18.70
N THR A 627 7.22 -10.71 -18.32
CA THR A 627 7.22 -10.09 -16.99
C THR A 627 7.48 -8.60 -17.09
N LEU A 628 6.62 -7.81 -16.44
CA LEU A 628 6.81 -6.38 -16.24
C LEU A 628 7.10 -6.12 -14.76
N PHE A 629 8.33 -5.75 -14.45
CA PHE A 629 8.72 -5.23 -13.14
C PHE A 629 8.42 -3.75 -13.07
N ILE A 630 7.91 -3.27 -11.94
CA ILE A 630 7.60 -1.84 -11.69
C ILE A 630 8.24 -1.44 -10.37
N THR A 631 8.95 -0.31 -10.36
CA THR A 631 9.48 0.30 -9.13
C THR A 631 9.83 1.77 -9.37
N GLY A 632 10.29 2.48 -8.34
CA GLY A 632 10.67 3.89 -8.46
C GLY A 632 11.67 4.33 -7.40
N ASP A 633 12.39 5.43 -7.68
CA ASP A 633 13.44 5.97 -6.80
C ASP A 633 12.94 6.40 -5.42
N GLY A 634 11.69 6.83 -5.33
CA GLY A 634 11.07 7.32 -4.09
C GLY A 634 10.52 6.21 -3.19
N ASP A 635 10.74 4.94 -3.51
CA ASP A 635 10.33 3.83 -2.65
C ASP A 635 11.29 3.68 -1.47
N THR A 636 10.91 4.34 -0.35
CA THR A 636 11.63 4.28 0.93
C THR A 636 11.17 3.12 1.81
N ARG A 637 10.18 2.34 1.36
CA ARG A 637 9.68 1.14 2.04
C ARG A 637 10.35 -0.12 1.52
N VAL A 638 10.19 -0.40 0.22
CA VAL A 638 10.78 -1.57 -0.44
C VAL A 638 11.88 -1.11 -1.41
N ALA A 639 13.12 -1.36 -1.06
CA ALA A 639 14.26 -0.90 -1.84
C ALA A 639 14.15 -1.28 -3.34
N PRO A 640 14.24 -0.32 -4.28
CA PRO A 640 14.10 -0.57 -5.72
C PRO A 640 15.12 -1.56 -6.30
N LEU A 641 16.18 -1.86 -5.55
CA LEU A 641 17.21 -2.84 -5.93
C LEU A 641 16.61 -4.23 -6.25
N HIS A 642 15.53 -4.63 -5.57
CA HIS A 642 14.91 -5.92 -5.77
C HIS A 642 14.41 -6.11 -7.20
N ALA A 643 13.70 -5.11 -7.74
CA ALA A 643 13.24 -5.13 -9.12
C ALA A 643 14.39 -5.07 -10.10
N ARG A 644 15.41 -4.20 -9.86
CA ARG A 644 16.60 -4.07 -10.75
C ARG A 644 17.37 -5.37 -10.83
N LYS A 645 17.76 -5.94 -9.70
CA LYS A 645 18.52 -7.21 -9.64
C LYS A 645 17.77 -8.35 -10.33
N MET A 646 16.48 -8.47 -10.06
CA MET A 646 15.64 -9.54 -10.61
C MET A 646 15.45 -9.41 -12.12
N ALA A 647 15.18 -8.20 -12.62
CA ALA A 647 15.07 -7.94 -14.06
C ALA A 647 16.34 -8.37 -14.79
N ALA A 648 17.51 -7.88 -14.35
CA ALA A 648 18.80 -8.24 -14.92
C ALA A 648 19.04 -9.76 -14.90
N ARG A 649 18.75 -10.44 -13.79
CA ARG A 649 18.98 -11.88 -13.64
C ARG A 649 18.02 -12.70 -14.51
N MET A 650 16.76 -12.33 -14.60
CA MET A 650 15.80 -13.03 -15.44
C MET A 650 16.06 -12.82 -16.94
N GLN A 651 16.44 -11.61 -17.36
CA GLN A 651 16.81 -11.31 -18.75
C GLN A 651 18.00 -12.14 -19.21
N ALA A 652 18.99 -12.34 -18.34
CA ALA A 652 20.16 -13.17 -18.64
C ALA A 652 19.85 -14.67 -18.64
N ALA A 653 18.87 -15.12 -17.84
CA ALA A 653 18.59 -16.53 -17.61
C ALA A 653 17.53 -17.13 -18.53
N THR A 654 16.58 -16.32 -19.04
CA THR A 654 15.43 -16.84 -19.78
C THR A 654 15.80 -17.44 -21.13
N ALA A 655 15.19 -18.60 -21.45
CA ALA A 655 15.18 -19.18 -22.79
C ALA A 655 13.85 -18.90 -23.54
N SER A 656 13.00 -18.03 -22.99
CA SER A 656 11.76 -17.60 -23.63
C SER A 656 12.03 -16.39 -24.54
N ASP A 657 11.25 -16.23 -25.60
CA ASP A 657 11.15 -15.03 -26.44
C ASP A 657 10.23 -13.94 -25.86
N ARG A 658 9.60 -14.24 -24.73
CA ARG A 658 8.70 -13.31 -24.04
C ARG A 658 9.47 -12.18 -23.38
N PRO A 659 8.98 -10.93 -23.44
CA PRO A 659 9.70 -9.78 -22.90
C PRO A 659 9.78 -9.83 -21.37
N ILE A 660 10.94 -9.44 -20.85
CA ILE A 660 11.17 -9.13 -19.44
C ILE A 660 11.57 -7.68 -19.39
N LEU A 661 10.71 -6.83 -18.85
CA LEU A 661 10.78 -5.39 -18.89
C LEU A 661 10.84 -4.81 -17.47
N LEU A 662 11.45 -3.63 -17.34
CA LEU A 662 11.51 -2.84 -16.13
C LEU A 662 10.94 -1.44 -16.40
N LEU A 663 9.80 -1.12 -15.81
CA LEU A 663 9.22 0.22 -15.80
C LEU A 663 9.70 0.93 -14.53
N TYR A 664 10.49 1.98 -14.69
CA TYR A 664 11.18 2.64 -13.60
C TYR A 664 10.82 4.12 -13.50
N ASP A 665 10.05 4.54 -12.48
CA ASP A 665 9.72 5.95 -12.29
C ASP A 665 10.66 6.61 -11.27
N THR A 666 11.50 7.54 -11.74
CA THR A 666 12.43 8.29 -10.88
C THR A 666 11.76 9.25 -9.89
N LYS A 667 10.43 9.37 -9.92
CA LYS A 667 9.65 10.32 -9.11
C LYS A 667 8.47 9.67 -8.39
N SER A 668 8.41 8.34 -8.35
CA SER A 668 7.38 7.59 -7.64
C SER A 668 7.98 6.72 -6.55
N GLY A 669 7.20 6.48 -5.51
CA GLY A 669 7.53 5.61 -4.38
C GLY A 669 6.39 4.65 -4.06
N HIS A 670 6.46 4.01 -2.88
CA HIS A 670 5.53 2.98 -2.44
C HIS A 670 4.18 3.53 -2.01
N SER A 671 4.19 4.72 -1.40
CA SER A 671 3.01 5.34 -0.82
C SER A 671 2.13 6.06 -1.83
N GLY A 672 0.90 6.38 -1.38
CA GLY A 672 -0.07 7.18 -2.10
C GLY A 672 0.36 8.64 -2.31
N GLY A 673 -0.54 9.46 -2.83
CA GLY A 673 -0.29 10.89 -3.08
C GLY A 673 0.35 11.16 -4.44
N ARG A 674 0.43 10.16 -5.33
CA ARG A 674 0.85 10.34 -6.72
C ARG A 674 -0.24 11.07 -7.53
N PRO A 675 0.13 11.89 -8.53
CA PRO A 675 -0.83 12.48 -9.47
C PRO A 675 -1.68 11.41 -10.14
N ILE A 676 -2.99 11.67 -10.29
CA ILE A 676 -3.89 10.70 -10.91
C ILE A 676 -3.54 10.44 -12.38
N SER A 677 -2.98 11.43 -13.07
CA SER A 677 -2.45 11.27 -14.43
C SER A 677 -1.37 10.19 -14.49
N LYS A 678 -0.45 10.13 -13.53
CA LYS A 678 0.56 9.07 -13.43
C LYS A 678 -0.05 7.70 -13.10
N VAL A 679 -1.07 7.65 -12.24
CA VAL A 679 -1.80 6.42 -11.94
C VAL A 679 -2.50 5.89 -13.18
N ILE A 680 -3.08 6.77 -14.00
CA ILE A 680 -3.69 6.40 -15.29
C ILE A 680 -2.64 5.86 -16.25
N ASP A 681 -1.49 6.52 -16.36
CA ASP A 681 -0.39 6.10 -17.24
C ASP A 681 0.15 4.72 -16.84
N GLU A 682 0.40 4.47 -15.56
CA GLU A 682 0.88 3.18 -15.06
C GLU A 682 -0.16 2.06 -15.31
N ASN A 683 -1.45 2.31 -14.99
CA ASN A 683 -2.51 1.33 -15.26
C ASN A 683 -2.72 1.08 -16.75
N ARG A 684 -2.58 2.10 -17.61
CA ARG A 684 -2.57 1.96 -19.07
C ARG A 684 -1.48 0.99 -19.52
N ASP A 685 -0.28 1.16 -18.98
CA ASP A 685 0.88 0.37 -19.36
C ASP A 685 0.78 -1.07 -18.83
N ILE A 686 0.30 -1.25 -17.62
CA ILE A 686 -0.01 -2.58 -17.06
C ILE A 686 -1.06 -3.29 -17.91
N LEU A 687 -2.23 -2.69 -18.13
CA LEU A 687 -3.30 -3.28 -18.90
C LEU A 687 -2.90 -3.52 -20.36
N GLY A 688 -2.21 -2.56 -20.97
CA GLY A 688 -1.68 -2.69 -22.32
C GLY A 688 -0.72 -3.88 -22.45
N PHE A 689 0.25 -4.01 -21.53
CA PHE A 689 1.17 -5.13 -21.48
C PHE A 689 0.43 -6.47 -21.34
N LEU A 690 -0.52 -6.56 -20.42
CA LEU A 690 -1.32 -7.77 -20.19
C LEU A 690 -2.15 -8.15 -21.41
N PHE A 691 -2.87 -7.20 -22.01
CA PHE A 691 -3.67 -7.44 -23.22
C PHE A 691 -2.80 -7.88 -24.40
N TRP A 692 -1.64 -7.24 -24.59
CA TRP A 692 -0.68 -7.66 -25.61
C TRP A 692 -0.23 -9.10 -25.39
N GLN A 693 0.19 -9.47 -24.18
CA GLN A 693 0.72 -10.80 -23.92
C GLN A 693 -0.32 -11.91 -23.94
N LEU A 694 -1.55 -11.60 -23.57
CA LEU A 694 -2.67 -12.56 -23.60
C LEU A 694 -3.41 -12.60 -24.93
N GLY A 695 -3.02 -11.73 -25.89
CA GLY A 695 -3.70 -11.64 -27.18
C GLY A 695 -5.15 -11.22 -27.06
N VAL A 696 -5.43 -10.24 -26.16
CA VAL A 696 -6.74 -9.59 -26.06
C VAL A 696 -6.77 -8.46 -27.08
N PRO A 697 -7.74 -8.42 -28.00
CA PRO A 697 -7.79 -7.35 -28.98
C PRO A 697 -8.09 -6.01 -28.30
N PRO A 698 -7.48 -4.90 -28.77
CA PRO A 698 -7.89 -3.58 -28.35
C PRO A 698 -9.33 -3.33 -28.86
N GLN A 699 -10.18 -2.80 -27.97
CA GLN A 699 -11.56 -2.41 -28.30
C GLN A 699 -11.66 -0.91 -28.52
#